data_4d83c6e9311fd410511957cf9486e069
#
_entry.id   4d83c6e9311fd410511957cf9486e069
#
_cell.length_a   1.000
_cell.length_b   1.000
_cell.length_c   1.000
_cell.angle_alpha   90.00
_cell.angle_beta   90.00
_cell.angle_gamma   90.00
#
_symmetry.space_group_name_H-M   'P 1'
#
loop_
_entity.id
_entity.type
_entity.pdbx_description
1 polymer ?
#
loop_
_entity_poly.entity_id
_entity_poly.type
_entity_poly.pdbx_seq_one_letter_code
_entity_poly.pdbx_strand_id
1 'polypeptide(L)'
;MDKMKIEAIDILDRIIIGRVDPHIYAFTTNTVPNYLKVGDTYRPVSQRLNEWRVFFPELEKQYENKAIIDEETYFRDYAIHQYLENDLNKKRLKPEDLEDGIYYSREFFKEAETGDIDNAIEDIKESYQANSSKYEYYSSKNRLPQTFHYQRGEQWTLRPNQKSAVDSFIRAVENGRRNLLMYAVMRFGKSFTSLCCALEISANIVLVVSAKADVKDEWKKTVEGAGNFSEYVFLEAYDLALSENAIKANRKENKKVVIFLTLQDLQGNAIKDKHKELFKEQIDLLIIDETHFGARAESFGKILENAGYEKSDKSNINKLDDENIDVNVAEEELKQINARIRLHLSGTPYRILMGSEFEKEDIISFVQFSDIVKEQEEWDKNNLNKDDINEWDNPYYGFPQMVRFAFNPNKSSCEKMEALKRSGVTFAFSKLFEPESIKKDTVNNGHKKFKNETEILELLQVIDGSKEDENLLGFLDYDKIKEGKMCRHMVMVLPYCASCDAMEELLSKLKDTFKNLGEYEIINISGVDAGRIYKKPNDIKNKIKECEDSNKKTITLTVNRMLTGSTVEQWDTMLYFKDTSSPQEYDQSIFRLQNQYIRTLSSANGFIKENLKPQTLLVDFDPDRLFRMQEQKSLIYNVNTEENGNSKLKERIVEELRISPVIMMNHNKIKEVDLLRSEERRVGKECRSRWSPYH
;
A
#
# COMPACT_ATOMS: atom_id res chain seq x y z
N MET A 1 -32.16 -23.96 18.51
CA MET A 1 -31.30 -23.48 17.42
C MET A 1 -29.88 -23.57 17.91
N ASP A 2 -29.15 -24.59 17.49
CA ASP A 2 -27.74 -24.75 17.79
C ASP A 2 -26.99 -23.56 17.17
N LYS A 3 -26.31 -22.78 18.03
CA LYS A 3 -25.36 -21.78 17.56
C LYS A 3 -24.23 -22.55 16.86
N MET A 4 -24.25 -22.55 15.55
CA MET A 4 -23.16 -23.08 14.73
C MET A 4 -21.85 -22.50 15.28
N LYS A 5 -20.97 -23.39 15.74
CA LYS A 5 -19.68 -23.02 16.28
C LYS A 5 -18.81 -22.60 15.08
N ILE A 6 -18.65 -21.30 14.89
CA ILE A 6 -17.75 -20.77 13.85
C ILE A 6 -16.33 -21.07 14.29
N GLU A 7 -15.63 -21.90 13.53
CA GLU A 7 -14.23 -22.22 13.79
C GLU A 7 -13.31 -21.09 13.29
N ALA A 8 -12.08 -21.06 13.81
CA ALA A 8 -11.10 -20.05 13.42
C ALA A 8 -10.83 -20.04 11.91
N ILE A 9 -10.82 -21.23 11.29
CA ILE A 9 -10.60 -21.42 9.87
C ILE A 9 -11.72 -20.80 9.02
N ASP A 10 -12.97 -20.86 9.45
CA ASP A 10 -14.10 -20.27 8.72
C ASP A 10 -13.98 -18.75 8.62
N ILE A 11 -13.42 -18.10 9.65
CA ILE A 11 -13.16 -16.66 9.66
C ILE A 11 -12.04 -16.33 8.68
N LEU A 12 -10.95 -17.08 8.72
CA LEU A 12 -9.80 -16.87 7.84
C LEU A 12 -10.17 -17.15 6.38
N ASP A 13 -10.93 -18.24 6.11
CA ASP A 13 -11.38 -18.59 4.76
C ASP A 13 -12.26 -17.52 4.12
N ARG A 14 -13.03 -16.79 4.93
CA ARG A 14 -13.85 -15.68 4.46
C ARG A 14 -13.04 -14.41 4.19
N ILE A 15 -11.99 -14.15 4.96
CA ILE A 15 -11.26 -12.88 4.94
C ILE A 15 -10.02 -12.95 4.05
N ILE A 16 -9.26 -14.05 4.12
CA ILE A 16 -8.07 -14.24 3.30
C ILE A 16 -8.48 -14.81 1.95
N ILE A 17 -8.49 -13.94 0.96
CA ILE A 17 -8.89 -14.26 -0.39
C ILE A 17 -7.65 -14.55 -1.25
N GLY A 18 -6.65 -13.71 -1.13
CA GLY A 18 -5.36 -13.88 -1.77
C GLY A 18 -5.38 -13.77 -3.29
N ARG A 19 -4.28 -14.20 -3.90
CA ARG A 19 -4.09 -14.28 -5.35
C ARG A 19 -4.80 -15.51 -5.90
N VAL A 20 -5.58 -15.37 -6.97
CA VAL A 20 -6.26 -16.48 -7.66
C VAL A 20 -5.95 -16.52 -9.15
N ASP A 21 -6.01 -17.71 -9.71
CA ASP A 21 -6.03 -17.88 -11.16
C ASP A 21 -7.36 -17.30 -11.72
N PRO A 22 -7.43 -16.97 -13.02
CA PRO A 22 -8.69 -16.58 -13.63
C PRO A 22 -9.73 -17.72 -13.53
N HIS A 23 -10.96 -17.36 -13.18
CA HIS A 23 -12.08 -18.30 -13.06
C HIS A 23 -13.25 -17.85 -13.91
N ILE A 24 -13.94 -18.81 -14.52
CA ILE A 24 -15.31 -18.64 -15.00
C ILE A 24 -16.24 -18.91 -13.84
N TYR A 25 -17.25 -18.07 -13.67
CA TYR A 25 -18.33 -18.28 -12.71
C TYR A 25 -19.68 -18.02 -13.35
N ALA A 26 -20.71 -18.67 -12.82
CA ALA A 26 -22.07 -18.38 -13.21
C ALA A 26 -23.01 -18.37 -12.00
N PHE A 27 -24.07 -17.56 -12.11
CA PHE A 27 -25.13 -17.51 -11.10
C PHE A 27 -26.49 -17.25 -11.74
N THR A 28 -27.53 -17.62 -11.00
CA THR A 28 -28.92 -17.30 -11.28
C THR A 28 -29.45 -16.32 -10.25
N THR A 29 -30.51 -15.59 -10.58
CA THR A 29 -31.21 -14.68 -9.68
C THR A 29 -32.70 -14.62 -10.00
N ASN A 30 -33.55 -14.50 -8.99
CA ASN A 30 -34.99 -14.33 -9.16
C ASN A 30 -35.35 -13.00 -9.83
N THR A 31 -34.45 -12.00 -9.78
CA THR A 31 -34.62 -10.70 -10.45
C THR A 31 -34.62 -10.82 -11.98
N VAL A 32 -33.87 -11.79 -12.53
CA VAL A 32 -33.80 -12.06 -13.98
C VAL A 32 -34.06 -13.57 -14.19
N PRO A 33 -35.34 -13.99 -14.10
CA PRO A 33 -35.68 -15.43 -14.15
C PRO A 33 -35.40 -16.02 -15.55
N ASN A 34 -35.05 -17.30 -15.55
CA ASN A 34 -34.71 -18.08 -16.75
C ASN A 34 -33.45 -17.63 -17.50
N TYR A 35 -32.57 -16.86 -16.84
CA TYR A 35 -31.26 -16.50 -17.38
C TYR A 35 -30.14 -16.99 -16.45
N LEU A 36 -29.04 -17.40 -17.05
CA LEU A 36 -27.79 -17.70 -16.37
C LEU A 36 -26.79 -16.57 -16.67
N LYS A 37 -26.28 -15.91 -15.62
CA LYS A 37 -25.17 -14.96 -15.78
C LYS A 37 -23.87 -15.72 -15.82
N VAL A 38 -23.06 -15.49 -16.85
CA VAL A 38 -21.74 -16.10 -17.03
C VAL A 38 -20.70 -15.00 -17.14
N GLY A 39 -19.66 -15.05 -16.31
CA GLY A 39 -18.57 -14.07 -16.34
C GLY A 39 -17.25 -14.67 -15.87
N ASP A 40 -16.20 -13.91 -16.01
CA ASP A 40 -14.90 -14.26 -15.48
C ASP A 40 -14.45 -13.35 -14.32
N THR A 41 -13.42 -13.77 -13.62
CA THR A 41 -12.80 -12.96 -12.58
C THR A 41 -11.37 -13.42 -12.29
N TYR A 42 -10.49 -12.46 -12.05
CA TYR A 42 -9.14 -12.65 -11.50
C TYR A 42 -9.13 -12.44 -9.97
N ARG A 43 -10.30 -12.16 -9.41
CA ARG A 43 -10.56 -12.14 -7.96
C ARG A 43 -11.24 -13.44 -7.55
N PRO A 44 -11.21 -13.81 -6.26
CA PRO A 44 -11.98 -14.96 -5.82
C PRO A 44 -13.45 -14.84 -6.20
N VAL A 45 -14.01 -15.93 -6.68
CA VAL A 45 -15.41 -15.96 -7.12
C VAL A 45 -16.36 -15.53 -6.01
N SER A 46 -16.09 -15.92 -4.75
CA SER A 46 -16.89 -15.51 -3.60
C SER A 46 -16.91 -13.99 -3.41
N GLN A 47 -15.79 -13.30 -3.61
CA GLN A 47 -15.71 -11.83 -3.55
C GLN A 47 -16.51 -11.23 -4.70
N ARG A 48 -16.33 -11.73 -5.92
CA ARG A 48 -17.05 -11.23 -7.10
C ARG A 48 -18.56 -11.40 -6.95
N LEU A 49 -19.02 -12.53 -6.42
CA LEU A 49 -20.44 -12.74 -6.14
C LEU A 49 -20.96 -11.79 -5.05
N ASN A 50 -20.17 -11.46 -4.03
CA ASN A 50 -20.57 -10.48 -3.03
C ASN A 50 -20.76 -9.09 -3.62
N GLU A 51 -19.96 -8.69 -4.60
CA GLU A 51 -20.15 -7.45 -5.35
C GLU A 51 -21.44 -7.48 -6.17
N TRP A 52 -21.72 -8.59 -6.83
CA TRP A 52 -22.98 -8.77 -7.56
C TRP A 52 -24.21 -8.77 -6.66
N ARG A 53 -24.12 -9.20 -5.38
CA ARG A 53 -25.22 -9.15 -4.41
C ARG A 53 -25.72 -7.75 -4.10
N VAL A 54 -24.96 -6.72 -4.39
CA VAL A 54 -25.41 -5.33 -4.30
C VAL A 54 -26.55 -5.06 -5.28
N PHE A 55 -26.52 -5.69 -6.45
CA PHE A 55 -27.53 -5.54 -7.51
C PHE A 55 -28.56 -6.67 -7.50
N PHE A 56 -28.14 -7.86 -7.12
CA PHE A 56 -28.91 -9.10 -7.10
C PHE A 56 -28.77 -9.78 -5.73
N PRO A 57 -29.45 -9.29 -4.67
CA PRO A 57 -29.25 -9.78 -3.29
C PRO A 57 -29.48 -11.29 -3.13
N GLU A 58 -30.38 -11.86 -3.91
CA GLU A 58 -30.78 -13.27 -3.85
C GLU A 58 -30.09 -14.15 -4.90
N LEU A 59 -28.92 -13.72 -5.41
CA LEU A 59 -28.21 -14.52 -6.38
C LEU A 59 -27.72 -15.84 -5.78
N GLU A 60 -27.80 -16.91 -6.58
CA GLU A 60 -27.33 -18.24 -6.24
C GLU A 60 -26.20 -18.67 -7.19
N LYS A 61 -25.03 -19.00 -6.65
CA LYS A 61 -23.91 -19.51 -7.43
C LYS A 61 -24.28 -20.88 -8.03
N GLN A 62 -24.16 -20.99 -9.35
CA GLN A 62 -24.41 -22.24 -10.09
C GLN A 62 -23.13 -22.90 -10.58
N TYR A 63 -22.07 -22.12 -10.85
CA TYR A 63 -20.85 -22.63 -11.47
C TYR A 63 -19.60 -21.88 -11.03
N GLU A 64 -18.49 -22.62 -10.96
CA GLU A 64 -17.14 -22.07 -10.75
C GLU A 64 -16.10 -23.06 -11.28
N ASN A 65 -15.24 -22.62 -12.21
CA ASN A 65 -14.13 -23.41 -12.71
C ASN A 65 -12.98 -22.49 -13.14
N LYS A 66 -11.74 -23.02 -13.18
CA LYS A 66 -10.59 -22.26 -13.65
C LYS A 66 -10.70 -21.99 -15.16
N ALA A 67 -10.37 -20.77 -15.57
CA ALA A 67 -10.33 -20.32 -16.96
C ALA A 67 -8.92 -20.51 -17.57
N ILE A 68 -8.35 -21.69 -17.41
CA ILE A 68 -6.98 -22.02 -17.85
C ILE A 68 -6.98 -23.19 -18.82
N ILE A 69 -6.09 -23.12 -19.81
CA ILE A 69 -5.80 -24.21 -20.74
C ILE A 69 -4.65 -25.06 -20.20
N ASP A 70 -3.54 -24.40 -19.84
CA ASP A 70 -2.34 -24.96 -19.23
C ASP A 70 -1.75 -23.97 -18.20
N GLU A 71 -0.56 -24.25 -17.65
CA GLU A 71 0.06 -23.42 -16.60
C GLU A 71 0.31 -21.96 -17.01
N GLU A 72 0.32 -21.66 -18.32
CA GLU A 72 0.70 -20.35 -18.85
C GLU A 72 -0.34 -19.70 -19.75
N THR A 73 -1.37 -20.44 -20.14
CA THR A 73 -2.37 -20.01 -21.12
C THR A 73 -3.76 -19.95 -20.50
N TYR A 74 -4.41 -18.81 -20.67
CA TYR A 74 -5.73 -18.49 -20.13
C TYR A 74 -6.72 -18.17 -21.25
N PHE A 75 -8.02 -18.26 -20.94
CA PHE A 75 -9.09 -17.73 -21.76
C PHE A 75 -10.02 -16.86 -20.92
N ARG A 76 -10.92 -16.12 -21.58
CA ARG A 76 -11.87 -15.23 -20.92
C ARG A 76 -13.30 -15.67 -21.16
N ASP A 77 -14.23 -15.09 -20.39
CA ASP A 77 -15.67 -15.30 -20.55
C ASP A 77 -16.17 -15.05 -21.97
N TYR A 78 -15.51 -14.16 -22.74
CA TYR A 78 -15.84 -13.92 -24.16
C TYR A 78 -15.82 -15.20 -24.99
N ALA A 79 -14.89 -16.13 -24.71
CA ALA A 79 -14.85 -17.40 -25.41
C ALA A 79 -16.08 -18.26 -25.08
N ILE A 80 -16.49 -18.29 -23.80
CA ILE A 80 -17.73 -18.97 -23.40
C ILE A 80 -18.95 -18.30 -24.03
N HIS A 81 -19.02 -16.96 -23.96
CA HIS A 81 -20.11 -16.19 -24.56
C HIS A 81 -20.24 -16.46 -26.06
N GLN A 82 -19.11 -16.49 -26.76
CA GLN A 82 -19.08 -16.80 -28.20
C GLN A 82 -19.66 -18.19 -28.52
N TYR A 83 -19.31 -19.21 -27.73
CA TYR A 83 -19.85 -20.55 -27.86
C TYR A 83 -21.36 -20.57 -27.58
N LEU A 84 -21.81 -19.95 -26.50
CA LEU A 84 -23.23 -19.88 -26.14
C LEU A 84 -24.06 -19.23 -27.26
N GLU A 85 -23.57 -18.16 -27.85
CA GLU A 85 -24.28 -17.43 -28.92
C GLU A 85 -24.20 -18.11 -30.28
N ASN A 86 -22.99 -18.50 -30.71
CA ASN A 86 -22.77 -18.95 -32.10
C ASN A 86 -23.00 -20.46 -32.27
N ASP A 87 -22.63 -21.28 -31.28
CA ASP A 87 -22.75 -22.73 -31.39
C ASP A 87 -24.12 -23.22 -30.82
N LEU A 88 -24.58 -22.61 -29.70
CA LEU A 88 -25.84 -22.99 -29.07
C LEU A 88 -27.01 -22.05 -29.34
N ASN A 89 -26.79 -20.90 -30.04
CA ASN A 89 -27.81 -19.91 -30.36
C ASN A 89 -28.56 -19.36 -29.11
N LYS A 90 -27.91 -19.35 -27.95
CA LYS A 90 -28.50 -18.77 -26.73
C LYS A 90 -28.61 -17.24 -26.86
N LYS A 91 -29.73 -16.70 -26.42
CA LYS A 91 -29.98 -15.25 -26.55
C LYS A 91 -29.47 -14.51 -25.32
N ARG A 92 -28.78 -13.40 -25.53
CA ARG A 92 -28.41 -12.47 -24.44
C ARG A 92 -29.63 -11.68 -23.98
N LEU A 93 -29.62 -11.32 -22.68
CA LEU A 93 -30.53 -10.34 -22.11
C LEU A 93 -30.34 -8.99 -22.80
N LYS A 94 -31.41 -8.32 -23.07
CA LYS A 94 -31.40 -6.96 -23.63
C LYS A 94 -32.01 -5.98 -22.63
N PRO A 95 -31.63 -4.68 -22.67
CA PRO A 95 -32.22 -3.69 -21.76
C PRO A 95 -33.74 -3.62 -21.81
N GLU A 96 -34.31 -3.81 -23.01
CA GLU A 96 -35.75 -3.81 -23.23
C GLU A 96 -36.50 -5.02 -22.64
N ASP A 97 -35.77 -6.08 -22.25
CA ASP A 97 -36.33 -7.27 -21.60
C ASP A 97 -36.45 -7.11 -20.07
N LEU A 98 -35.96 -5.98 -19.50
CA LEU A 98 -35.95 -5.71 -18.06
C LEU A 98 -37.01 -4.70 -17.65
N GLU A 99 -37.52 -4.84 -16.43
CA GLU A 99 -38.34 -3.80 -15.79
C GLU A 99 -37.49 -2.59 -15.37
N ASP A 100 -38.11 -1.41 -15.35
CA ASP A 100 -37.45 -0.18 -14.93
C ASP A 100 -36.83 -0.29 -13.54
N GLY A 101 -35.58 0.09 -13.42
CA GLY A 101 -34.83 0.10 -12.16
C GLY A 101 -34.02 -1.18 -11.87
N ILE A 102 -34.10 -2.20 -12.72
CA ILE A 102 -33.24 -3.40 -12.60
C ILE A 102 -31.88 -3.12 -13.26
N TYR A 103 -30.81 -3.55 -12.57
CA TYR A 103 -29.46 -3.40 -13.09
C TYR A 103 -29.23 -4.31 -14.31
N TYR A 104 -28.86 -3.72 -15.44
CA TYR A 104 -28.57 -4.44 -16.68
C TYR A 104 -27.14 -4.95 -16.70
N SER A 105 -26.98 -6.22 -17.15
CA SER A 105 -25.69 -6.76 -17.57
C SER A 105 -25.89 -7.62 -18.83
N ARG A 106 -25.02 -7.42 -19.82
CA ARG A 106 -25.03 -8.19 -21.08
C ARG A 106 -24.60 -9.64 -20.94
N GLU A 107 -24.15 -10.06 -19.77
CA GLU A 107 -23.57 -11.37 -19.48
C GLU A 107 -24.63 -12.42 -19.05
N PHE A 108 -25.92 -12.09 -19.19
CA PHE A 108 -27.02 -13.01 -18.93
C PHE A 108 -27.49 -13.69 -20.23
N PHE A 109 -27.57 -15.03 -20.20
CA PHE A 109 -27.98 -15.88 -21.33
C PHE A 109 -29.25 -16.64 -21.01
N LYS A 110 -30.24 -16.52 -21.90
CA LYS A 110 -31.56 -17.14 -21.74
C LYS A 110 -31.45 -18.65 -21.86
N GLU A 111 -32.02 -19.39 -20.90
CA GLU A 111 -32.09 -20.86 -20.91
C GLU A 111 -30.71 -21.52 -21.04
N ALA A 112 -29.63 -20.84 -20.59
CA ALA A 112 -28.32 -21.46 -20.52
C ALA A 112 -28.19 -22.26 -19.21
N GLU A 113 -27.45 -23.36 -19.28
CA GLU A 113 -27.23 -24.27 -18.17
C GLU A 113 -25.71 -24.42 -17.89
N THR A 114 -25.37 -24.95 -16.72
CA THR A 114 -23.96 -25.17 -16.35
C THR A 114 -23.27 -26.17 -17.29
N GLY A 115 -23.98 -27.15 -17.80
CA GLY A 115 -23.46 -28.08 -18.80
C GLY A 115 -23.08 -27.43 -20.13
N ASP A 116 -23.74 -26.34 -20.49
CA ASP A 116 -23.36 -25.55 -21.68
C ASP A 116 -21.98 -24.89 -21.49
N ILE A 117 -21.65 -24.50 -20.24
CA ILE A 117 -20.34 -23.92 -19.90
C ILE A 117 -19.24 -24.98 -19.96
N ASP A 118 -19.51 -26.19 -19.45
CA ASP A 118 -18.55 -27.30 -19.51
C ASP A 118 -18.24 -27.65 -20.96
N ASN A 119 -19.27 -27.79 -21.82
CA ASN A 119 -19.11 -28.04 -23.26
C ASN A 119 -18.31 -26.90 -23.92
N ALA A 120 -18.56 -25.65 -23.57
CA ALA A 120 -17.79 -24.53 -24.10
C ALA A 120 -16.31 -24.62 -23.72
N ILE A 121 -16.00 -24.96 -22.45
CA ILE A 121 -14.61 -25.12 -21.98
C ILE A 121 -13.90 -26.25 -22.71
N GLU A 122 -14.60 -27.37 -22.99
CA GLU A 122 -14.05 -28.49 -23.79
C GLU A 122 -13.75 -28.02 -25.21
N ASP A 123 -14.69 -27.38 -25.90
CA ASP A 123 -14.49 -26.85 -27.25
C ASP A 123 -13.37 -25.81 -27.32
N ILE A 124 -13.24 -24.96 -26.32
CA ILE A 124 -12.15 -23.98 -26.23
C ILE A 124 -10.79 -24.70 -26.12
N LYS A 125 -10.68 -25.75 -25.30
CA LYS A 125 -9.45 -26.54 -25.13
C LYS A 125 -9.09 -27.31 -26.41
N GLU A 126 -10.07 -27.92 -27.03
CA GLU A 126 -9.89 -28.63 -28.31
C GLU A 126 -9.45 -27.68 -29.42
N SER A 127 -10.07 -26.50 -29.51
CA SER A 127 -9.71 -25.46 -30.48
C SER A 127 -8.28 -24.96 -30.28
N TYR A 128 -7.80 -24.83 -29.04
CA TYR A 128 -6.42 -24.49 -28.74
C TYR A 128 -5.45 -25.57 -29.20
N GLN A 129 -5.75 -26.83 -28.90
CA GLN A 129 -4.92 -27.97 -29.32
C GLN A 129 -4.85 -28.10 -30.84
N ALA A 130 -5.94 -27.77 -31.53
CA ALA A 130 -6.02 -27.77 -32.99
C ALA A 130 -5.40 -26.52 -33.64
N ASN A 131 -4.81 -25.59 -32.87
CA ASN A 131 -4.34 -24.28 -33.33
C ASN A 131 -5.42 -23.49 -34.11
N SER A 132 -6.67 -23.64 -33.76
CA SER A 132 -7.78 -22.91 -34.34
C SER A 132 -7.79 -21.44 -33.93
N SER A 133 -8.17 -20.56 -34.85
CA SER A 133 -8.38 -19.13 -34.56
C SER A 133 -9.80 -18.82 -34.07
N LYS A 134 -10.57 -19.86 -33.67
CA LYS A 134 -11.95 -19.67 -33.19
C LYS A 134 -12.04 -18.80 -31.97
N TYR A 135 -11.11 -18.96 -31.06
CA TYR A 135 -11.08 -18.23 -29.78
C TYR A 135 -9.78 -17.44 -29.59
N GLU A 136 -9.83 -16.46 -28.71
CA GLU A 136 -8.65 -15.70 -28.28
C GLU A 136 -8.08 -16.28 -26.98
N TYR A 137 -6.76 -16.46 -26.95
CA TYR A 137 -6.02 -16.98 -25.81
C TYR A 137 -5.01 -15.98 -25.31
N TYR A 138 -4.76 -15.97 -24.01
CA TYR A 138 -3.88 -15.04 -23.34
C TYR A 138 -2.76 -15.80 -22.64
N SER A 139 -1.53 -15.34 -22.81
CA SER A 139 -0.37 -16.01 -22.25
C SER A 139 0.33 -15.15 -21.21
N SER A 140 0.67 -15.75 -20.08
CA SER A 140 1.49 -15.11 -19.06
C SER A 140 2.91 -14.78 -19.51
N LYS A 141 3.40 -15.42 -20.58
CA LYS A 141 4.70 -15.15 -21.20
C LYS A 141 4.72 -13.86 -22.02
N ASN A 142 3.61 -13.47 -22.60
CA ASN A 142 3.50 -12.26 -23.42
C ASN A 142 3.35 -11.01 -22.56
N ARG A 143 4.29 -10.81 -21.63
CA ARG A 143 4.30 -9.62 -20.77
C ARG A 143 4.71 -8.41 -21.59
N LEU A 144 3.97 -7.30 -21.44
CA LEU A 144 4.49 -6.01 -21.86
C LEU A 144 5.75 -5.66 -21.06
N PRO A 145 6.75 -5.04 -21.70
CA PRO A 145 7.87 -4.49 -20.95
C PRO A 145 7.35 -3.56 -19.87
N GLN A 146 7.83 -3.70 -18.64
CA GLN A 146 7.40 -2.88 -17.49
C GLN A 146 7.78 -1.40 -17.64
N THR A 147 8.67 -1.06 -18.55
CA THR A 147 8.99 0.30 -18.97
C THR A 147 8.05 0.70 -20.09
N PHE A 148 6.96 1.35 -19.73
CA PHE A 148 6.22 2.14 -20.70
C PHE A 148 7.11 3.34 -21.07
N HIS A 149 7.57 3.38 -22.31
CA HIS A 149 8.08 4.63 -22.88
C HIS A 149 6.85 5.50 -23.13
N TYR A 150 6.52 6.37 -22.17
CA TYR A 150 5.54 7.41 -22.43
C TYR A 150 6.05 8.26 -23.59
N GLN A 151 5.29 8.32 -24.67
CA GLN A 151 5.58 9.30 -25.70
C GLN A 151 5.35 10.66 -25.07
N ARG A 152 6.38 11.51 -25.08
CA ARG A 152 6.25 12.90 -24.63
C ARG A 152 5.20 13.56 -25.52
N GLY A 153 4.09 13.97 -24.91
CA GLY A 153 2.96 14.54 -25.66
C GLY A 153 1.60 13.92 -25.34
N GLU A 154 1.56 12.75 -24.70
CA GLU A 154 0.32 12.16 -24.21
C GLU A 154 -0.19 12.96 -23.01
N GLN A 155 -1.44 13.42 -23.09
CA GLN A 155 -2.09 14.15 -22.01
C GLN A 155 -2.56 13.18 -20.92
N TRP A 156 -2.08 13.36 -19.70
CA TRP A 156 -2.59 12.60 -18.56
C TRP A 156 -3.84 13.24 -18.01
N THR A 157 -4.80 12.42 -17.59
CA THR A 157 -6.09 12.86 -17.08
C THR A 157 -6.12 12.77 -15.56
N LEU A 158 -6.61 13.83 -14.91
CA LEU A 158 -6.86 13.85 -13.47
C LEU A 158 -8.03 12.92 -13.12
N ARG A 159 -7.85 12.09 -12.12
CA ARG A 159 -8.94 11.35 -11.47
C ARG A 159 -9.87 12.32 -10.74
N PRO A 160 -11.13 11.93 -10.45
CA PRO A 160 -12.10 12.84 -9.81
C PRO A 160 -11.59 13.50 -8.52
N ASN A 161 -10.98 12.73 -7.62
CA ASN A 161 -10.40 13.26 -6.38
C ASN A 161 -9.20 14.20 -6.61
N GLN A 162 -8.36 13.92 -7.62
CA GLN A 162 -7.26 14.81 -8.01
C GLN A 162 -7.79 16.13 -8.59
N LYS A 163 -8.82 16.05 -9.43
CA LYS A 163 -9.48 17.24 -9.98
C LYS A 163 -10.10 18.10 -8.88
N SER A 164 -10.78 17.47 -7.92
CA SER A 164 -11.33 18.18 -6.75
C SER A 164 -10.24 18.90 -5.94
N ALA A 165 -9.06 18.30 -5.80
CA ALA A 165 -7.92 18.93 -5.13
C ALA A 165 -7.40 20.17 -5.90
N VAL A 166 -7.30 20.07 -7.24
CA VAL A 166 -6.89 21.20 -8.09
C VAL A 166 -7.93 22.33 -8.03
N ASP A 167 -9.22 22.01 -8.13
CA ASP A 167 -10.30 23.00 -8.03
C ASP A 167 -10.32 23.71 -6.67
N SER A 168 -10.01 22.98 -5.58
CA SER A 168 -9.89 23.53 -4.24
C SER A 168 -8.65 24.41 -4.09
N PHE A 169 -7.53 24.04 -4.73
CA PHE A 169 -6.33 24.87 -4.78
C PHE A 169 -6.62 26.21 -5.46
N ILE A 170 -7.27 26.21 -6.61
CA ILE A 170 -7.63 27.44 -7.35
C ILE A 170 -8.48 28.35 -6.45
N ARG A 171 -9.55 27.82 -5.87
CA ARG A 171 -10.43 28.58 -4.96
C ARG A 171 -9.68 29.17 -3.77
N ALA A 172 -8.77 28.40 -3.14
CA ALA A 172 -7.98 28.90 -2.01
C ALA A 172 -7.06 30.05 -2.44
N VAL A 173 -6.40 29.93 -3.59
CA VAL A 173 -5.52 30.97 -4.14
C VAL A 173 -6.29 32.24 -4.50
N GLU A 174 -7.46 32.13 -5.13
CA GLU A 174 -8.36 33.24 -5.45
C GLU A 174 -8.84 33.97 -4.18
N ASN A 175 -9.10 33.22 -3.09
CA ASN A 175 -9.45 33.76 -1.79
C ASN A 175 -8.24 34.33 -1.01
N GLY A 176 -7.08 34.46 -1.65
CA GLY A 176 -5.90 35.09 -1.06
C GLY A 176 -5.04 34.15 -0.19
N ARG A 177 -5.36 32.86 -0.10
CA ARG A 177 -4.55 31.87 0.64
C ARG A 177 -3.22 31.62 -0.09
N ARG A 178 -2.14 31.49 0.67
CA ARG A 178 -0.77 31.35 0.12
C ARG A 178 0.03 30.20 0.73
N ASN A 179 -0.40 29.64 1.84
CA ASN A 179 0.21 28.50 2.49
C ASN A 179 -0.82 27.37 2.56
N LEU A 180 -0.67 26.37 1.70
CA LEU A 180 -1.72 25.38 1.43
C LEU A 180 -1.22 23.96 1.76
N LEU A 181 -2.15 23.08 2.13
CA LEU A 181 -1.87 21.69 2.47
C LEU A 181 -2.69 20.74 1.56
N MET A 182 -1.98 19.86 0.85
CA MET A 182 -2.54 18.69 0.19
C MET A 182 -2.24 17.45 1.04
N TYR A 183 -3.20 17.02 1.83
CA TYR A 183 -3.15 15.70 2.42
C TYR A 183 -3.77 14.67 1.47
N ALA A 184 -3.00 13.69 1.12
CA ALA A 184 -3.49 12.57 0.35
C ALA A 184 -2.66 11.32 0.62
N VAL A 185 -3.35 10.21 0.75
CA VAL A 185 -2.72 8.89 0.95
C VAL A 185 -1.71 8.59 -0.17
N MET A 186 -0.82 7.65 0.07
CA MET A 186 0.10 7.18 -0.95
C MET A 186 -0.64 6.71 -2.19
N ARG A 187 -0.02 6.87 -3.36
CA ARG A 187 -0.60 6.55 -4.68
C ARG A 187 -1.77 7.44 -5.12
N PHE A 188 -2.08 8.47 -4.38
CA PHE A 188 -2.98 9.51 -4.85
C PHE A 188 -2.48 10.18 -6.15
N GLY A 189 -1.16 10.19 -6.38
CA GLY A 189 -0.54 10.91 -7.50
C GLY A 189 -0.28 12.38 -7.17
N LYS A 190 0.22 12.64 -5.96
CA LYS A 190 0.51 13.99 -5.47
C LYS A 190 1.39 14.81 -6.41
N SER A 191 2.43 14.19 -6.99
CA SER A 191 3.35 14.87 -7.93
C SER A 191 2.62 15.41 -9.16
N PHE A 192 1.81 14.58 -9.81
CA PHE A 192 1.02 15.00 -10.97
C PHE A 192 -0.02 16.06 -10.61
N THR A 193 -0.76 15.83 -9.52
CA THR A 193 -1.83 16.78 -9.07
C THR A 193 -1.25 18.15 -8.70
N SER A 194 -0.12 18.19 -7.99
CA SER A 194 0.51 19.48 -7.62
C SER A 194 1.12 20.21 -8.80
N LEU A 195 1.63 19.51 -9.81
CA LEU A 195 2.06 20.12 -11.05
C LEU A 195 0.89 20.63 -11.89
N CYS A 196 -0.29 19.97 -11.85
CA CYS A 196 -1.50 20.53 -12.41
C CYS A 196 -1.92 21.82 -11.69
N CYS A 197 -1.76 21.91 -10.36
CA CYS A 197 -1.95 23.17 -9.65
C CYS A 197 -1.01 24.28 -10.17
N ALA A 198 0.24 23.93 -10.51
CA ALA A 198 1.19 24.88 -11.10
C ALA A 198 0.74 25.37 -12.49
N LEU A 199 0.15 24.50 -13.31
CA LEU A 199 -0.44 24.88 -14.62
C LEU A 199 -1.55 25.90 -14.46
N GLU A 200 -2.49 25.67 -13.54
CA GLU A 200 -3.67 26.52 -13.33
C GLU A 200 -3.29 27.95 -12.93
N ILE A 201 -2.23 28.13 -12.16
CA ILE A 201 -1.72 29.47 -11.80
C ILE A 201 -0.71 30.02 -12.82
N SER A 202 -0.52 29.34 -13.94
CA SER A 202 0.45 29.67 -14.98
C SER A 202 1.87 29.88 -14.42
N ALA A 203 2.29 29.04 -13.47
CA ALA A 203 3.60 29.14 -12.82
C ALA A 203 4.73 29.00 -13.85
N ASN A 204 5.71 29.92 -13.79
CA ASN A 204 6.88 29.90 -14.63
C ASN A 204 8.06 29.20 -13.95
N ILE A 205 8.13 29.33 -12.62
CA ILE A 205 9.17 28.75 -11.79
C ILE A 205 8.50 27.96 -10.66
N VAL A 206 8.62 26.65 -10.74
CA VAL A 206 8.16 25.73 -9.70
C VAL A 206 9.38 25.16 -9.00
N LEU A 207 9.44 25.24 -7.69
CA LEU A 207 10.49 24.61 -6.88
C LEU A 207 9.86 23.47 -6.08
N VAL A 208 10.40 22.27 -6.26
CA VAL A 208 10.05 21.09 -5.46
C VAL A 208 11.19 20.82 -4.49
N VAL A 209 10.89 20.80 -3.20
CA VAL A 209 11.84 20.42 -2.16
C VAL A 209 11.33 19.18 -1.45
N SER A 210 12.14 18.12 -1.46
CA SER A 210 11.80 16.86 -0.81
C SER A 210 12.85 16.49 0.25
N ALA A 211 12.40 15.81 1.29
CA ALA A 211 13.30 15.25 2.30
C ALA A 211 14.19 14.13 1.74
N LYS A 212 13.82 13.51 0.60
CA LYS A 212 14.51 12.36 0.03
C LYS A 212 14.88 12.52 -1.45
N ALA A 213 16.08 12.11 -1.79
CA ALA A 213 16.56 12.06 -3.17
C ALA A 213 15.83 10.99 -4.01
N ASP A 214 15.38 9.90 -3.40
CA ASP A 214 14.78 8.73 -4.07
C ASP A 214 13.49 9.05 -4.87
N VAL A 215 12.78 10.13 -4.51
CA VAL A 215 11.57 10.55 -5.22
C VAL A 215 11.84 11.43 -6.43
N LYS A 216 13.08 11.86 -6.64
CA LYS A 216 13.48 12.73 -7.75
C LYS A 216 13.10 12.15 -9.12
N ASP A 217 13.39 10.88 -9.33
CA ASP A 217 13.11 10.22 -10.60
C ASP A 217 11.60 10.13 -10.90
N GLU A 218 10.75 10.07 -9.88
CA GLU A 218 9.29 10.12 -10.03
C GLU A 218 8.83 11.51 -10.46
N TRP A 219 9.34 12.57 -9.86
CA TRP A 219 9.08 13.95 -10.28
C TRP A 219 9.54 14.21 -11.69
N LYS A 220 10.79 13.83 -12.03
CA LYS A 220 11.35 13.95 -13.37
C LYS A 220 10.49 13.24 -14.41
N LYS A 221 10.14 11.96 -14.14
CA LYS A 221 9.28 11.17 -15.00
C LYS A 221 7.89 11.83 -15.21
N THR A 222 7.34 12.45 -14.19
CA THR A 222 6.06 13.16 -14.30
C THR A 222 6.17 14.38 -15.21
N VAL A 223 7.19 15.23 -15.02
CA VAL A 223 7.40 16.44 -15.86
C VAL A 223 7.73 16.09 -17.30
N GLU A 224 8.60 15.09 -17.52
CA GLU A 224 9.08 14.73 -18.86
C GLU A 224 8.12 13.78 -19.60
N GLY A 225 7.32 13.00 -18.87
CA GLY A 225 6.41 11.99 -19.42
C GLY A 225 5.05 12.54 -19.79
N ALA A 226 4.44 13.38 -18.95
CA ALA A 226 3.10 13.91 -19.21
C ALA A 226 3.13 15.05 -20.21
N GLY A 227 2.33 14.95 -21.26
CA GLY A 227 2.17 16.01 -22.28
C GLY A 227 1.65 17.33 -21.71
N ASN A 228 0.93 17.26 -20.58
CA ASN A 228 0.47 18.44 -19.82
C ASN A 228 1.61 19.42 -19.49
N PHE A 229 2.83 18.94 -19.34
CA PHE A 229 3.99 19.72 -18.90
C PHE A 229 5.02 19.93 -20.02
N SER A 230 4.60 19.88 -21.28
CA SER A 230 5.50 20.02 -22.45
C SER A 230 6.26 21.35 -22.49
N GLU A 231 5.74 22.40 -21.85
CA GLU A 231 6.39 23.72 -21.73
C GLU A 231 7.43 23.78 -20.59
N TYR A 232 7.46 22.76 -19.71
CA TYR A 232 8.37 22.74 -18.57
C TYR A 232 9.63 21.95 -18.86
N VAL A 233 10.74 22.43 -18.29
CA VAL A 233 12.04 21.75 -18.24
C VAL A 233 12.32 21.37 -16.80
N PHE A 234 12.71 20.12 -16.58
CA PHE A 234 13.11 19.64 -15.27
C PHE A 234 14.59 19.97 -15.02
N LEU A 235 14.89 20.61 -13.89
CA LEU A 235 16.23 20.99 -13.47
C LEU A 235 16.56 20.33 -12.12
N GLU A 236 17.78 19.82 -12.00
CA GLU A 236 18.32 19.22 -10.79
C GLU A 236 19.35 20.15 -10.12
N ALA A 237 19.76 19.85 -8.90
CA ALA A 237 20.78 20.59 -8.16
C ALA A 237 22.08 20.75 -8.96
N TYR A 238 22.44 19.75 -9.76
CA TYR A 238 23.60 19.78 -10.64
C TYR A 238 23.50 20.87 -11.72
N ASP A 239 22.31 21.01 -12.33
CA ASP A 239 22.08 22.00 -13.40
C ASP A 239 22.18 23.43 -12.86
N LEU A 240 21.77 23.65 -11.61
CA LEU A 240 21.91 24.96 -10.94
C LEU A 240 23.36 25.29 -10.57
N ALA A 241 24.22 24.30 -10.41
CA ALA A 241 25.63 24.47 -10.04
C ALA A 241 26.54 24.78 -11.23
N LEU A 242 26.05 24.68 -12.47
CA LEU A 242 26.77 25.02 -13.68
C LEU A 242 27.01 26.54 -13.74
N SER A 243 28.08 26.96 -14.44
CA SER A 243 28.55 28.37 -14.53
C SER A 243 27.52 29.34 -15.14
N GLU A 244 26.58 28.85 -15.94
CA GLU A 244 25.46 29.60 -16.48
C GLU A 244 24.21 29.40 -15.60
N ASN A 245 23.48 30.50 -15.33
CA ASN A 245 22.22 30.43 -14.62
C ASN A 245 21.16 29.67 -15.44
N ALA A 246 20.98 28.38 -15.15
CA ALA A 246 20.09 27.51 -15.89
C ALA A 246 18.62 28.01 -15.88
N ILE A 247 18.17 28.66 -14.80
CA ILE A 247 16.84 29.26 -14.71
C ILE A 247 16.68 30.37 -15.74
N LYS A 248 17.63 31.34 -15.77
CA LYS A 248 17.58 32.46 -16.70
C LYS A 248 17.76 32.01 -18.15
N ALA A 249 18.62 31.02 -18.42
CA ALA A 249 18.79 30.47 -19.75
C ALA A 249 17.51 29.91 -20.33
N ASN A 250 16.82 29.05 -19.57
CA ASN A 250 15.53 28.48 -19.98
C ASN A 250 14.43 29.55 -20.11
N ARG A 251 14.40 30.52 -19.19
CA ARG A 251 13.45 31.64 -19.25
C ARG A 251 13.63 32.53 -20.48
N LYS A 252 14.86 32.76 -20.96
CA LYS A 252 15.12 33.47 -22.24
C LYS A 252 14.55 32.72 -23.43
N GLU A 253 14.46 31.41 -23.38
CA GLU A 253 13.85 30.58 -24.42
C GLU A 253 12.32 30.43 -24.23
N ASN A 254 11.68 31.23 -23.37
CA ASN A 254 10.26 31.12 -22.98
C ASN A 254 9.84 29.76 -22.41
N LYS A 255 10.78 28.98 -21.87
CA LYS A 255 10.50 27.73 -21.18
C LYS A 255 10.19 27.98 -19.71
N LYS A 256 9.25 27.22 -19.18
CA LYS A 256 8.96 27.15 -17.75
C LYS A 256 9.88 26.11 -17.10
N VAL A 257 10.17 26.25 -15.82
CA VAL A 257 11.09 25.33 -15.12
C VAL A 257 10.44 24.71 -13.90
N VAL A 258 10.70 23.41 -13.72
CA VAL A 258 10.47 22.68 -12.47
C VAL A 258 11.83 22.30 -11.92
N ILE A 259 12.17 22.82 -10.76
CA ILE A 259 13.45 22.62 -10.09
C ILE A 259 13.22 21.63 -8.95
N PHE A 260 14.04 20.58 -8.87
CA PHE A 260 14.00 19.63 -7.77
C PHE A 260 15.27 19.75 -6.93
N LEU A 261 15.06 19.96 -5.61
CA LEU A 261 16.14 19.97 -4.62
C LEU A 261 15.75 19.04 -3.45
N THR A 262 16.77 18.48 -2.83
CA THR A 262 16.60 17.82 -1.54
C THR A 262 16.80 18.83 -0.39
N LEU A 263 16.32 18.49 0.81
CA LEU A 263 16.64 19.29 2.00
C LEU A 263 18.14 19.38 2.25
N GLN A 264 18.93 18.38 1.85
CA GLN A 264 20.40 18.43 1.91
C GLN A 264 20.99 19.48 0.98
N ASP A 265 20.43 19.63 -0.21
CA ASP A 265 20.87 20.64 -1.17
C ASP A 265 20.66 22.08 -0.64
N LEU A 266 19.81 22.24 0.38
CA LEU A 266 19.52 23.53 1.04
C LEU A 266 20.32 23.75 2.33
N GLN A 267 21.15 22.80 2.79
CA GLN A 267 21.91 22.90 4.02
C GLN A 267 23.36 23.39 3.81
N GLY A 268 23.82 24.26 4.71
CA GLY A 268 25.21 24.69 4.84
C GLY A 268 25.60 25.91 4.00
N ASN A 269 26.63 26.62 4.45
CA ASN A 269 27.11 27.88 3.83
C ASN A 269 27.59 27.72 2.38
N ALA A 270 28.19 26.58 2.02
CA ALA A 270 28.63 26.29 0.66
C ALA A 270 27.48 26.15 -0.35
N ILE A 271 26.27 25.92 0.10
CA ILE A 271 25.10 25.69 -0.74
C ILE A 271 24.46 27.00 -1.15
N LYS A 272 24.44 28.00 -0.29
CA LYS A 272 24.01 29.37 -0.65
C LYS A 272 24.78 29.95 -1.84
N ASP A 273 26.04 29.61 -2.00
CA ASP A 273 26.83 30.03 -3.16
C ASP A 273 26.49 29.22 -4.43
N LYS A 274 26.18 27.92 -4.32
CA LYS A 274 25.77 27.07 -5.45
C LYS A 274 24.40 27.44 -5.99
N HIS A 275 23.46 27.76 -5.10
CA HIS A 275 22.05 28.02 -5.44
C HIS A 275 21.68 29.51 -5.28
N LYS A 276 22.68 30.39 -5.26
CA LYS A 276 22.55 31.84 -5.05
C LYS A 276 21.48 32.50 -5.92
N GLU A 277 21.36 32.04 -7.14
CA GLU A 277 20.39 32.60 -8.09
C GLU A 277 18.94 32.19 -7.70
N LEU A 278 18.75 31.01 -7.15
CA LEU A 278 17.43 30.56 -6.69
C LEU A 278 16.85 31.47 -5.59
N PHE A 279 17.70 31.91 -4.65
CA PHE A 279 17.25 32.80 -3.56
C PHE A 279 16.98 34.25 -4.03
N LYS A 280 17.39 34.61 -5.25
CA LYS A 280 17.12 35.91 -5.86
C LYS A 280 15.87 35.91 -6.74
N GLU A 281 15.44 34.76 -7.20
CA GLU A 281 14.25 34.63 -8.04
C GLU A 281 12.97 34.57 -7.18
N GLN A 282 11.86 35.05 -7.73
CA GLN A 282 10.55 34.82 -7.16
C GLN A 282 10.02 33.48 -7.67
N ILE A 283 9.81 32.54 -6.77
CA ILE A 283 9.24 31.23 -7.07
C ILE A 283 7.72 31.38 -7.11
N ASP A 284 7.09 30.97 -8.22
CA ASP A 284 5.63 31.04 -8.35
C ASP A 284 4.93 30.02 -7.46
N LEU A 285 5.44 28.77 -7.42
CA LEU A 285 4.95 27.71 -6.56
C LEU A 285 6.12 26.93 -5.92
N LEU A 286 6.19 26.98 -4.61
CA LEU A 286 7.05 26.12 -3.82
C LEU A 286 6.25 24.91 -3.33
N ILE A 287 6.65 23.74 -3.79
CA ILE A 287 6.07 22.45 -3.37
C ILE A 287 7.03 21.82 -2.37
N ILE A 288 6.51 21.52 -1.17
CA ILE A 288 7.29 20.93 -0.08
C ILE A 288 6.77 19.53 0.15
N ASP A 289 7.53 18.53 -0.26
CA ASP A 289 7.16 17.12 -0.22
C ASP A 289 7.70 16.45 1.03
N GLU A 290 6.83 15.76 1.79
CA GLU A 290 7.17 15.04 3.03
C GLU A 290 7.74 15.94 4.15
N THR A 291 7.07 17.05 4.50
CA THR A 291 7.51 18.07 5.50
C THR A 291 7.70 17.59 6.94
N HIS A 292 7.39 16.35 7.26
CA HIS A 292 7.30 15.84 8.63
C HIS A 292 8.50 14.99 9.08
N PHE A 293 9.62 15.07 8.38
CA PHE A 293 10.81 14.24 8.63
C PHE A 293 11.39 14.39 10.05
N GLY A 294 11.33 15.59 10.63
CA GLY A 294 11.86 15.88 11.98
C GLY A 294 11.16 15.14 13.12
N ALA A 295 9.85 14.93 13.02
CA ALA A 295 9.09 14.24 14.07
C ALA A 295 9.48 12.77 14.22
N ARG A 296 9.92 12.13 13.12
CA ARG A 296 10.35 10.74 13.10
C ARG A 296 11.71 10.54 13.76
N ALA A 297 12.67 11.39 13.44
CA ALA A 297 14.01 11.35 14.03
C ALA A 297 13.96 11.57 15.54
N GLU A 298 13.10 12.47 16.02
CA GLU A 298 12.90 12.75 17.45
C GLU A 298 12.27 11.56 18.19
N SER A 299 11.24 10.92 17.61
CA SER A 299 10.59 9.75 18.21
C SER A 299 11.54 8.57 18.35
N PHE A 300 12.33 8.29 17.29
CA PHE A 300 13.32 7.21 17.33
C PHE A 300 14.46 7.50 18.30
N GLY A 301 14.88 8.76 18.40
CA GLY A 301 15.85 9.22 19.39
C GLY A 301 15.42 8.95 20.81
N LYS A 302 14.14 9.20 21.17
CA LYS A 302 13.58 8.92 22.50
C LYS A 302 13.55 7.42 22.82
N ILE A 303 13.24 6.57 21.83
CA ILE A 303 13.27 5.12 21.98
C ILE A 303 14.68 4.64 22.36
N LEU A 304 15.70 5.17 21.68
CA LEU A 304 17.08 4.81 21.94
C LEU A 304 17.59 5.29 23.29
N GLU A 305 17.23 6.53 23.69
CA GLU A 305 17.58 7.07 25.02
C GLU A 305 16.99 6.22 26.16
N ASN A 306 15.72 5.83 26.03
CA ASN A 306 15.08 4.96 27.02
C ASN A 306 15.62 3.52 27.02
N ALA A 307 16.22 3.09 25.92
CA ALA A 307 16.93 1.80 25.85
C ALA A 307 18.38 1.87 26.42
N GLY A 308 18.82 3.03 26.91
CA GLY A 308 20.13 3.21 27.57
C GLY A 308 21.30 3.44 26.62
N TYR A 309 21.04 3.84 25.37
CA TYR A 309 22.09 4.14 24.39
C TYR A 309 22.47 5.64 24.42
N GLU A 310 23.79 5.91 24.36
CA GLU A 310 24.31 7.28 24.33
C GLU A 310 24.07 7.96 22.96
N LYS A 311 24.12 9.33 22.97
CA LYS A 311 23.94 10.12 21.73
C LYS A 311 24.91 9.76 20.60
N SER A 312 26.13 9.31 20.93
CA SER A 312 27.14 8.85 19.95
C SER A 312 26.71 7.60 19.20
N ASP A 313 25.87 6.76 19.80
CA ASP A 313 25.38 5.53 19.20
C ASP A 313 24.24 5.80 18.20
N LYS A 314 23.52 6.91 18.37
CA LYS A 314 22.46 7.38 17.47
C LYS A 314 23.00 7.64 16.06
N SER A 315 24.19 8.20 15.91
CA SER A 315 24.81 8.48 14.59
C SER A 315 25.13 7.23 13.79
N ASN A 316 25.41 6.10 14.47
CA ASN A 316 25.69 4.82 13.81
C ASN A 316 24.44 4.01 13.46
N ILE A 317 23.33 4.26 14.17
CA ILE A 317 22.03 3.62 13.94
C ILE A 317 21.29 4.36 12.83
N ASN A 318 21.43 5.68 12.74
CA ASN A 318 20.83 6.53 11.71
C ASN A 318 21.66 6.57 10.40
N LYS A 319 22.87 6.03 10.37
CA LYS A 319 23.75 6.04 9.16
C LYS A 319 23.23 5.23 7.97
N LEU A 320 22.09 4.61 8.08
CA LEU A 320 21.44 3.90 6.95
C LEU A 320 20.39 4.74 6.22
N ASP A 321 19.86 5.77 6.82
CA ASP A 321 19.32 6.90 6.09
C ASP A 321 20.55 7.79 5.83
N ASP A 322 21.09 7.80 4.63
CA ASP A 322 22.37 8.41 4.21
C ASP A 322 22.48 9.94 4.44
N GLU A 323 21.63 10.51 5.32
CA GLU A 323 21.40 11.93 5.39
C GLU A 323 21.35 12.42 6.84
N ASN A 324 22.47 12.97 7.31
CA ASN A 324 22.50 13.86 8.47
C ASN A 324 21.77 15.17 8.10
N ILE A 325 20.43 15.15 8.05
CA ILE A 325 19.63 16.35 7.84
C ILE A 325 19.36 16.98 9.19
N ASP A 326 19.87 18.17 9.42
CA ASP A 326 19.38 19.04 10.50
C ASP A 326 18.08 19.71 10.03
N VAL A 327 16.97 19.12 10.41
CA VAL A 327 15.63 19.53 9.98
C VAL A 327 15.31 20.97 10.37
N ASN A 328 15.77 21.42 11.52
CA ASN A 328 15.52 22.80 11.97
C ASN A 328 16.21 23.82 11.07
N VAL A 329 17.44 23.53 10.67
CA VAL A 329 18.18 24.38 9.72
C VAL A 329 17.50 24.38 8.35
N ALA A 330 17.06 23.23 7.87
CA ALA A 330 16.37 23.13 6.58
C ALA A 330 15.02 23.85 6.56
N GLU A 331 14.23 23.78 7.64
CA GLU A 331 12.98 24.53 7.77
C GLU A 331 13.21 26.05 7.78
N GLU A 332 14.26 26.53 8.44
CA GLU A 332 14.62 27.95 8.42
C GLU A 332 15.05 28.42 7.02
N GLU A 333 15.81 27.63 6.29
CA GLU A 333 16.22 27.95 4.92
C GLU A 333 15.02 27.98 3.96
N LEU A 334 14.07 27.05 4.11
CA LEU A 334 12.81 27.06 3.34
C LEU A 334 12.00 28.34 3.53
N LYS A 335 11.99 28.90 4.75
CA LYS A 335 11.32 30.17 5.05
C LYS A 335 11.96 31.36 4.31
N GLN A 336 13.28 31.32 4.01
CA GLN A 336 13.99 32.37 3.28
C GLN A 336 13.70 32.39 1.78
N ILE A 337 13.17 31.30 1.21
CA ILE A 337 12.80 31.22 -0.21
C ILE A 337 11.63 32.17 -0.47
N ASN A 338 11.81 33.09 -1.44
CA ASN A 338 10.76 34.02 -1.86
C ASN A 338 9.74 33.29 -2.78
N ALA A 339 8.72 32.67 -2.16
CA ALA A 339 7.68 31.95 -2.87
C ALA A 339 6.32 32.67 -2.80
N ARG A 340 5.65 32.82 -3.96
CA ARG A 340 4.30 33.40 -4.04
C ARG A 340 3.25 32.51 -3.39
N ILE A 341 3.34 31.21 -3.63
CA ILE A 341 2.45 30.20 -3.05
C ILE A 341 3.33 29.05 -2.53
N ARG A 342 2.96 28.52 -1.38
CA ARG A 342 3.56 27.31 -0.78
C ARG A 342 2.51 26.20 -0.74
N LEU A 343 2.84 25.04 -1.26
CA LEU A 343 2.00 23.85 -1.23
C LEU A 343 2.73 22.72 -0.52
N HIS A 344 2.24 22.37 0.65
CA HIS A 344 2.75 21.27 1.43
C HIS A 344 2.07 19.98 1.01
N LEU A 345 2.85 18.94 0.70
CA LEU A 345 2.35 17.61 0.40
C LEU A 345 2.62 16.68 1.57
N SER A 346 1.62 15.91 1.97
CA SER A 346 1.79 14.92 3.02
C SER A 346 0.89 13.71 2.80
N GLY A 347 1.45 12.51 3.04
CA GLY A 347 0.67 11.27 3.16
C GLY A 347 0.21 10.99 4.59
N THR A 348 0.77 11.72 5.57
CA THR A 348 0.51 11.51 7.01
C THR A 348 0.65 12.84 7.76
N PRO A 349 -0.37 13.68 7.78
CA PRO A 349 -0.28 15.09 8.21
C PRO A 349 -0.40 15.30 9.71
N TYR A 350 -0.22 14.29 10.55
CA TYR A 350 -0.53 14.33 11.98
C TYR A 350 0.06 15.54 12.71
N ARG A 351 1.34 15.83 12.49
CA ARG A 351 2.01 16.97 13.12
C ARG A 351 1.50 18.31 12.60
N ILE A 352 1.25 18.38 11.30
CA ILE A 352 0.80 19.61 10.63
C ILE A 352 -0.60 19.98 11.09
N LEU A 353 -1.51 19.02 11.17
CA LEU A 353 -2.90 19.24 11.57
C LEU A 353 -3.07 19.49 13.07
N MET A 354 -2.14 19.01 13.91
CA MET A 354 -2.13 19.32 15.35
C MET A 354 -1.49 20.68 15.67
N GLY A 355 -0.72 21.26 14.72
CA GLY A 355 -0.19 22.61 14.80
C GLY A 355 -1.22 23.64 14.30
N SER A 356 -1.10 24.88 14.72
CA SER A 356 -1.94 26.00 14.27
C SER A 356 -1.47 26.61 12.94
N GLU A 357 -0.71 25.86 12.13
CA GLU A 357 -0.08 26.40 10.91
C GLU A 357 -1.04 26.48 9.73
N PHE A 358 -2.11 25.67 9.72
CA PHE A 358 -3.10 25.62 8.63
C PHE A 358 -4.51 25.75 9.20
N GLU A 359 -5.30 26.59 8.57
CA GLU A 359 -6.74 26.67 8.78
C GLU A 359 -7.46 25.66 7.86
N LYS A 360 -8.74 25.40 8.09
CA LYS A 360 -9.53 24.46 7.28
C LYS A 360 -9.51 24.84 5.80
N GLU A 361 -9.56 26.12 5.50
CA GLU A 361 -9.56 26.70 4.16
C GLU A 361 -8.21 26.57 3.44
N ASP A 362 -7.13 26.29 4.18
CA ASP A 362 -5.80 26.03 3.62
C ASP A 362 -5.64 24.57 3.17
N ILE A 363 -6.54 23.67 3.60
CA ILE A 363 -6.51 22.25 3.27
C ILE A 363 -7.24 22.05 1.94
N ILE A 364 -6.48 21.89 0.86
CA ILE A 364 -7.03 21.74 -0.49
C ILE A 364 -7.44 20.29 -0.81
N SER A 365 -6.93 19.32 -0.08
CA SER A 365 -7.26 17.91 -0.25
C SER A 365 -7.10 17.17 1.07
N PHE A 366 -8.05 16.28 1.34
CA PHE A 366 -8.03 15.36 2.47
C PHE A 366 -8.55 14.00 2.02
N VAL A 367 -7.66 13.22 1.38
CA VAL A 367 -8.02 11.92 0.78
C VAL A 367 -7.33 10.79 1.52
N GLN A 368 -8.13 9.84 1.97
CA GLN A 368 -7.72 8.63 2.65
C GLN A 368 -7.87 7.41 1.75
N PHE A 369 -7.39 6.25 2.20
CA PHE A 369 -7.56 5.00 1.46
C PHE A 369 -9.04 4.61 1.32
N SER A 370 -9.86 4.88 2.33
CA SER A 370 -11.30 4.66 2.29
C SER A 370 -11.99 5.45 1.19
N ASP A 371 -11.55 6.69 0.92
CA ASP A 371 -12.10 7.51 -0.15
C ASP A 371 -11.75 6.93 -1.52
N ILE A 372 -10.53 6.40 -1.69
CA ILE A 372 -10.12 5.71 -2.92
C ILE A 372 -10.98 4.47 -3.18
N VAL A 373 -11.25 3.66 -2.15
CA VAL A 373 -12.09 2.46 -2.29
C VAL A 373 -13.53 2.84 -2.66
N LYS A 374 -14.09 3.89 -2.04
CA LYS A 374 -15.43 4.39 -2.41
C LYS A 374 -15.50 4.83 -3.85
N GLU A 375 -14.54 5.62 -4.32
CA GLU A 375 -14.50 6.06 -5.71
C GLU A 375 -14.33 4.87 -6.67
N GLN A 376 -13.57 3.85 -6.28
CA GLN A 376 -13.45 2.61 -7.03
C GLN A 376 -14.80 1.88 -7.14
N GLU A 377 -15.50 1.70 -6.03
CA GLU A 377 -16.83 1.06 -5.98
C GLU A 377 -17.87 1.85 -6.78
N GLU A 378 -17.87 3.18 -6.67
CA GLU A 378 -18.77 4.06 -7.43
C GLU A 378 -18.47 4.00 -8.94
N TRP A 379 -17.20 3.97 -9.32
CA TRP A 379 -16.82 3.84 -10.72
C TRP A 379 -17.28 2.50 -11.29
N ASP A 380 -17.03 1.40 -10.59
CA ASP A 380 -17.46 0.05 -10.97
C ASP A 380 -18.98 0.01 -11.16
N LYS A 381 -19.73 0.55 -10.20
CA LYS A 381 -21.19 0.64 -10.26
C LYS A 381 -21.70 1.38 -11.50
N ASN A 382 -21.03 2.44 -11.90
CA ASN A 382 -21.48 3.34 -12.97
C ASN A 382 -20.99 2.93 -14.37
N ASN A 383 -19.97 2.04 -14.45
CA ASN A 383 -19.30 1.79 -15.72
C ASN A 383 -19.23 0.32 -16.14
N LEU A 384 -19.13 -0.65 -15.22
CA LEU A 384 -18.95 -2.06 -15.60
C LEU A 384 -20.12 -2.70 -16.36
N ASN A 385 -21.26 -2.03 -16.42
CA ASN A 385 -22.41 -2.45 -17.23
C ASN A 385 -22.39 -1.93 -18.69
N LYS A 386 -21.38 -1.10 -19.04
CA LYS A 386 -21.25 -0.56 -20.39
C LYS A 386 -20.47 -1.51 -21.27
N ASP A 387 -20.80 -1.50 -22.57
CA ASP A 387 -20.06 -2.24 -23.58
C ASP A 387 -18.62 -1.74 -23.66
N ASP A 388 -17.69 -2.63 -23.88
CA ASP A 388 -16.25 -2.37 -24.04
C ASP A 388 -15.51 -1.79 -22.80
N ILE A 389 -16.14 -1.81 -21.61
CA ILE A 389 -15.51 -1.41 -20.36
C ILE A 389 -15.06 -2.65 -19.58
N ASN A 390 -13.81 -2.67 -19.18
CA ASN A 390 -13.21 -3.73 -18.35
C ASN A 390 -12.95 -3.25 -16.92
N GLU A 391 -12.75 -4.16 -15.98
CA GLU A 391 -12.41 -3.82 -14.59
C GLU A 391 -11.14 -2.96 -14.48
N TRP A 392 -10.16 -3.22 -15.33
CA TRP A 392 -8.90 -2.48 -15.35
C TRP A 392 -8.95 -1.11 -15.99
N ASP A 393 -10.09 -0.71 -16.56
CA ASP A 393 -10.32 0.66 -17.02
C ASP A 393 -10.67 1.57 -15.84
N ASN A 394 -10.99 0.99 -14.68
CA ASN A 394 -11.16 1.73 -13.44
C ASN A 394 -9.83 2.42 -13.06
N PRO A 395 -9.80 3.76 -12.89
CA PRO A 395 -8.59 4.50 -12.52
C PRO A 395 -7.95 4.06 -11.20
N TYR A 396 -8.69 3.33 -10.37
CA TYR A 396 -8.26 2.80 -9.07
C TYR A 396 -8.04 1.29 -9.06
N TYR A 397 -8.04 0.65 -10.23
CA TYR A 397 -7.85 -0.80 -10.33
C TYR A 397 -6.53 -1.26 -9.71
N GLY A 398 -6.59 -2.35 -8.95
CA GLY A 398 -5.41 -3.01 -8.38
C GLY A 398 -4.96 -2.49 -7.02
N PHE A 399 -5.67 -1.54 -6.38
CA PHE A 399 -5.41 -1.22 -4.98
C PHE A 399 -5.77 -2.41 -4.09
N PRO A 400 -4.82 -2.95 -3.29
CA PRO A 400 -5.06 -4.13 -2.48
C PRO A 400 -5.85 -3.80 -1.22
N GLN A 401 -6.75 -4.68 -0.84
CA GLN A 401 -7.37 -4.65 0.49
C GLN A 401 -6.33 -5.05 1.55
N MET A 402 -6.19 -4.26 2.62
CA MET A 402 -5.31 -4.61 3.74
C MET A 402 -6.09 -5.39 4.81
N VAL A 403 -5.70 -6.64 5.05
CA VAL A 403 -6.13 -7.43 6.20
C VAL A 403 -5.14 -7.18 7.34
N ARG A 404 -5.64 -6.98 8.55
CA ARG A 404 -4.80 -6.69 9.72
C ARG A 404 -4.97 -7.78 10.78
N PHE A 405 -3.88 -8.43 11.15
CA PHE A 405 -3.82 -9.31 12.30
C PHE A 405 -3.26 -8.54 13.49
N ALA A 406 -4.09 -8.37 14.53
CA ALA A 406 -3.70 -7.76 15.79
C ALA A 406 -3.54 -8.88 16.83
N PHE A 407 -2.37 -9.50 16.86
CA PHE A 407 -2.07 -10.62 17.71
C PHE A 407 -1.11 -10.24 18.83
N ASN A 408 -1.28 -10.82 20.01
CA ASN A 408 -0.22 -10.80 20.99
C ASN A 408 0.94 -11.67 20.48
N PRO A 409 2.19 -11.40 20.90
CA PRO A 409 3.27 -12.35 20.72
C PRO A 409 2.93 -13.71 21.38
N ASN A 410 3.69 -14.74 21.04
CA ASN A 410 3.56 -16.03 21.70
C ASN A 410 3.75 -15.90 23.23
N LYS A 411 3.29 -16.90 23.98
CA LYS A 411 3.24 -16.86 25.44
C LYS A 411 4.56 -16.50 26.08
N SER A 412 5.67 -17.16 25.68
CA SER A 412 6.99 -16.90 26.27
C SER A 412 7.48 -15.47 26.01
N SER A 413 7.24 -14.92 24.81
CA SER A 413 7.57 -13.53 24.50
C SER A 413 6.70 -12.55 25.29
N CYS A 414 5.41 -12.84 25.48
CA CYS A 414 4.52 -12.04 26.33
C CYS A 414 4.99 -11.98 27.77
N GLU A 415 5.31 -13.14 28.38
CA GLU A 415 5.82 -13.23 29.75
C GLU A 415 7.14 -12.44 29.91
N LYS A 416 8.03 -12.56 28.93
CA LYS A 416 9.29 -11.79 28.90
C LYS A 416 9.05 -10.29 28.80
N MET A 417 8.17 -9.84 27.90
CA MET A 417 7.85 -8.44 27.72
C MET A 417 7.17 -7.86 28.96
N GLU A 418 6.28 -8.59 29.62
CA GLU A 418 5.68 -8.17 30.88
C GLU A 418 6.71 -8.04 32.01
N ALA A 419 7.65 -8.97 32.11
CA ALA A 419 8.74 -8.89 33.07
C ALA A 419 9.61 -7.64 32.83
N LEU A 420 9.91 -7.33 31.56
CA LEU A 420 10.62 -6.12 31.16
C LEU A 420 9.83 -4.86 31.53
N LYS A 421 8.53 -4.81 31.25
CA LYS A 421 7.65 -3.68 31.61
C LYS A 421 7.61 -3.47 33.13
N ARG A 422 7.52 -4.53 33.94
CA ARG A 422 7.58 -4.46 35.42
C ARG A 422 8.91 -3.93 35.92
N SER A 423 10.00 -4.12 35.20
CA SER A 423 11.31 -3.54 35.51
C SER A 423 11.51 -2.11 34.99
N GLY A 424 10.46 -1.48 34.46
CA GLY A 424 10.48 -0.08 34.01
C GLY A 424 10.86 0.12 32.54
N VAL A 425 10.91 -0.95 31.73
CA VAL A 425 11.18 -0.84 30.30
C VAL A 425 9.93 -0.39 29.55
N THR A 426 9.99 0.76 28.90
CA THR A 426 8.88 1.34 28.13
C THR A 426 8.73 0.70 26.75
N PHE A 427 9.84 0.32 26.11
CA PHE A 427 9.90 -0.21 24.75
C PHE A 427 10.24 -1.70 24.74
N ALA A 428 9.23 -2.52 24.97
CA ALA A 428 9.43 -3.95 25.23
C ALA A 428 9.85 -4.75 24.01
N PHE A 429 9.38 -4.40 22.79
CA PHE A 429 9.83 -5.05 21.55
C PHE A 429 11.28 -4.76 21.23
N SER A 430 11.70 -3.50 21.37
CA SER A 430 13.09 -3.13 21.16
C SER A 430 14.03 -3.92 22.09
N LYS A 431 13.56 -4.19 23.32
CA LYS A 431 14.32 -4.99 24.28
C LYS A 431 14.27 -6.49 24.01
N LEU A 432 13.13 -7.01 23.53
CA LEU A 432 12.98 -8.41 23.12
C LEU A 432 13.94 -8.74 21.97
N PHE A 433 13.96 -7.89 20.93
CA PHE A 433 14.80 -8.03 19.72
C PHE A 433 16.17 -7.36 19.84
N GLU A 434 16.65 -7.11 21.06
CA GLU A 434 17.97 -6.53 21.29
C GLU A 434 19.07 -7.53 20.95
N PRO A 435 20.03 -7.20 20.05
CA PRO A 435 21.18 -8.03 19.78
C PRO A 435 22.20 -7.95 20.94
N GLU A 436 23.11 -8.89 21.06
CA GLU A 436 24.21 -8.86 22.04
C GLU A 436 25.09 -7.61 21.84
N SER A 437 25.28 -7.18 20.59
CA SER A 437 25.94 -5.94 20.22
C SER A 437 25.18 -5.21 19.11
N ILE A 438 24.88 -3.92 19.31
CA ILE A 438 24.29 -3.09 18.25
C ILE A 438 25.30 -2.57 17.24
N LYS A 439 26.59 -2.61 17.57
CA LYS A 439 27.68 -2.28 16.67
C LYS A 439 28.26 -3.55 16.07
N LYS A 440 28.91 -3.39 14.90
CA LYS A 440 29.64 -4.51 14.29
C LYS A 440 30.67 -5.06 15.27
N ASP A 441 30.48 -6.31 15.67
CA ASP A 441 31.41 -7.06 16.50
C ASP A 441 32.09 -8.12 15.64
N THR A 442 33.34 -7.90 15.30
CA THR A 442 34.12 -8.81 14.45
C THR A 442 34.78 -9.94 15.24
N VAL A 443 34.74 -9.87 16.57
CA VAL A 443 35.38 -10.86 17.45
C VAL A 443 34.38 -11.94 17.85
N ASN A 444 33.25 -11.56 18.44
CA ASN A 444 32.27 -12.49 18.99
C ASN A 444 31.01 -12.62 18.14
N ASN A 445 30.89 -11.83 17.06
CA ASN A 445 29.69 -11.72 16.21
C ASN A 445 28.41 -11.39 17.00
N GLY A 446 28.54 -10.62 18.09
CA GLY A 446 27.41 -10.26 18.96
C GLY A 446 26.29 -9.49 18.25
N HIS A 447 26.58 -8.80 17.13
CA HIS A 447 25.59 -8.16 16.28
C HIS A 447 24.73 -9.15 15.47
N LYS A 448 25.13 -10.43 15.42
CA LYS A 448 24.41 -11.53 14.75
C LYS A 448 23.69 -12.46 15.73
N LYS A 449 23.58 -12.09 17.00
CA LYS A 449 22.96 -12.89 18.04
C LYS A 449 22.00 -12.05 18.87
N PHE A 450 20.86 -12.61 19.18
CA PHE A 450 19.89 -11.98 20.08
C PHE A 450 20.18 -12.30 21.55
N LYS A 451 19.95 -11.35 22.45
CA LYS A 451 19.98 -11.58 23.90
C LYS A 451 18.86 -12.52 24.37
N ASN A 452 17.72 -12.49 23.67
CA ASN A 452 16.52 -13.29 23.96
C ASN A 452 16.23 -14.24 22.78
N GLU A 453 17.27 -14.96 22.30
CA GLU A 453 17.17 -15.81 21.10
C GLU A 453 16.13 -16.91 21.27
N THR A 454 15.99 -17.49 22.48
CA THR A 454 15.01 -18.56 22.75
C THR A 454 13.58 -18.08 22.53
N GLU A 455 13.20 -16.93 23.09
CA GLU A 455 11.85 -16.37 22.97
C GLU A 455 11.54 -15.97 21.52
N ILE A 456 12.53 -15.42 20.81
CA ILE A 456 12.39 -15.07 19.39
C ILE A 456 12.24 -16.32 18.52
N LEU A 457 13.04 -17.37 18.80
CA LEU A 457 12.94 -18.64 18.08
C LEU A 457 11.55 -19.26 18.27
N GLU A 458 11.04 -19.29 19.49
CA GLU A 458 9.68 -19.79 19.76
C GLU A 458 8.61 -18.97 19.04
N LEU A 459 8.75 -17.63 19.00
CA LEU A 459 7.84 -16.75 18.25
C LEU A 459 7.85 -17.12 16.77
N LEU A 460 9.02 -17.30 16.17
CA LEU A 460 9.16 -17.68 14.76
C LEU A 460 8.59 -19.08 14.50
N GLN A 461 8.78 -20.05 15.40
CA GLN A 461 8.19 -21.38 15.29
C GLN A 461 6.67 -21.38 15.32
N VAL A 462 6.06 -20.48 16.12
CA VAL A 462 4.60 -20.32 16.12
C VAL A 462 4.14 -19.69 14.81
N ILE A 463 4.75 -18.62 14.34
CA ILE A 463 4.44 -17.98 13.04
C ILE A 463 4.55 -19.01 11.90
N ASP A 464 5.56 -19.82 11.93
CA ASP A 464 5.84 -20.91 10.97
C ASP A 464 4.78 -22.02 10.98
N GLY A 465 4.05 -22.18 12.09
CA GLY A 465 3.14 -23.30 12.34
C GLY A 465 3.83 -24.57 12.82
N SER A 466 5.14 -24.52 13.17
CA SER A 466 5.88 -25.64 13.74
C SER A 466 5.62 -25.83 15.24
N LYS A 467 5.04 -24.82 15.89
CA LYS A 467 4.66 -24.81 17.31
C LYS A 467 3.28 -24.16 17.48
N GLU A 468 2.44 -24.75 18.34
CA GLU A 468 1.14 -24.17 18.70
C GLU A 468 1.30 -23.18 19.86
N ASP A 469 0.44 -22.12 19.87
CA ASP A 469 0.38 -21.13 20.94
C ASP A 469 -1.06 -20.60 21.09
N GLU A 470 -1.46 -20.23 22.31
CA GLU A 470 -2.82 -19.76 22.62
C GLU A 470 -3.10 -18.32 22.19
N ASN A 471 -2.06 -17.50 21.94
CA ASN A 471 -2.14 -16.08 21.65
C ASN A 471 -1.83 -15.76 20.19
N LEU A 472 -1.18 -16.66 19.48
CA LEU A 472 -0.67 -16.43 18.15
C LEU A 472 -0.98 -17.61 17.23
N LEU A 473 -1.51 -17.29 16.05
CA LEU A 473 -1.80 -18.26 15.00
C LEU A 473 -0.53 -18.56 14.16
N GLY A 474 -0.29 -19.84 13.90
CA GLY A 474 0.70 -20.29 12.91
C GLY A 474 0.21 -20.03 11.48
N PHE A 475 0.08 -18.76 11.09
CA PHE A 475 -0.59 -18.38 9.85
C PHE A 475 0.16 -18.81 8.58
N LEU A 476 1.47 -19.05 8.65
CA LEU A 476 2.23 -19.56 7.51
C LEU A 476 1.91 -21.04 7.19
N ASP A 477 1.34 -21.77 8.14
CA ASP A 477 0.88 -23.17 7.93
C ASP A 477 -0.56 -23.25 7.38
N TYR A 478 -1.23 -22.10 7.20
CA TYR A 478 -2.57 -22.04 6.62
C TYR A 478 -2.54 -22.33 5.11
N ASP A 479 -3.43 -23.20 4.62
CA ASP A 479 -3.38 -23.75 3.27
C ASP A 479 -3.34 -22.69 2.16
N LYS A 480 -4.18 -21.67 2.22
CA LYS A 480 -4.17 -20.59 1.23
C LYS A 480 -2.84 -19.80 1.19
N ILE A 481 -2.16 -19.68 2.33
CA ILE A 481 -0.85 -19.06 2.42
C ILE A 481 0.24 -19.96 1.87
N LYS A 482 0.19 -21.27 2.18
CA LYS A 482 1.09 -22.26 1.58
C LYS A 482 0.97 -22.31 0.06
N GLU A 483 -0.25 -22.21 -0.47
CA GLU A 483 -0.53 -22.14 -1.90
C GLU A 483 -0.02 -20.84 -2.57
N GLY A 484 0.58 -19.93 -1.79
CA GLY A 484 1.21 -18.71 -2.29
C GLY A 484 0.22 -17.59 -2.65
N LYS A 485 -0.99 -17.62 -2.10
CA LYS A 485 -1.98 -16.56 -2.31
C LYS A 485 -1.68 -15.29 -1.52
N MET A 486 -0.90 -15.40 -0.46
CA MET A 486 -0.41 -14.32 0.41
C MET A 486 0.91 -14.73 1.03
N CYS A 487 1.61 -13.82 1.71
CA CYS A 487 2.91 -14.07 2.35
C CYS A 487 3.98 -14.54 1.35
N ARG A 488 3.95 -14.07 0.10
CA ARG A 488 4.99 -14.40 -0.88
C ARG A 488 6.22 -13.54 -0.69
N HIS A 489 6.02 -12.22 -0.50
CA HIS A 489 7.08 -11.24 -0.31
C HIS A 489 6.83 -10.48 0.98
N MET A 490 7.33 -11.05 2.07
CA MET A 490 7.17 -10.49 3.41
C MET A 490 8.24 -9.44 3.70
N VAL A 491 7.89 -8.48 4.55
CA VAL A 491 8.83 -7.54 5.15
C VAL A 491 8.75 -7.64 6.68
N MET A 492 9.89 -7.82 7.34
CA MET A 492 10.01 -7.78 8.80
C MET A 492 10.62 -6.46 9.21
N VAL A 493 9.87 -5.66 9.98
CA VAL A 493 10.32 -4.38 10.52
C VAL A 493 10.89 -4.61 11.92
N LEU A 494 12.18 -4.42 12.05
CA LEU A 494 12.96 -4.72 13.26
C LEU A 494 13.45 -3.42 13.94
N PRO A 495 13.72 -3.43 15.26
CA PRO A 495 14.10 -2.20 15.97
C PRO A 495 15.50 -1.69 15.67
N TYR A 496 16.47 -2.57 15.39
CA TYR A 496 17.88 -2.21 15.19
C TYR A 496 18.46 -2.82 13.91
N CYS A 497 19.48 -2.19 13.35
CA CYS A 497 20.20 -2.73 12.19
C CYS A 497 20.86 -4.10 12.53
N ALA A 498 21.47 -4.19 13.69
CA ALA A 498 22.03 -5.46 14.15
C ALA A 498 20.96 -6.52 14.45
N SER A 499 19.71 -6.13 14.73
CA SER A 499 18.59 -7.10 14.80
C SER A 499 18.29 -7.72 13.44
N CYS A 500 18.51 -6.99 12.34
CA CYS A 500 18.38 -7.56 11.00
C CYS A 500 19.47 -8.60 10.74
N ASP A 501 20.72 -8.34 11.15
CA ASP A 501 21.81 -9.31 11.00
C ASP A 501 21.59 -10.55 11.87
N ALA A 502 21.12 -10.36 13.11
CA ALA A 502 20.80 -11.47 14.01
C ALA A 502 19.61 -12.31 13.50
N MET A 503 18.60 -11.67 12.92
CA MET A 503 17.45 -12.37 12.32
C MET A 503 17.86 -13.15 11.07
N GLU A 504 18.69 -12.57 10.20
CA GLU A 504 19.24 -13.27 9.03
C GLU A 504 20.05 -14.51 9.43
N GLU A 505 20.92 -14.37 10.43
CA GLU A 505 21.71 -15.50 10.93
C GLU A 505 20.82 -16.59 11.53
N LEU A 506 19.81 -16.21 12.34
CA LEU A 506 18.89 -17.16 12.97
C LEU A 506 18.05 -17.93 11.92
N LEU A 507 17.45 -17.23 10.97
CA LEU A 507 16.65 -17.85 9.90
C LEU A 507 17.51 -18.73 8.99
N SER A 508 18.72 -18.29 8.64
CA SER A 508 19.63 -19.04 7.79
C SER A 508 20.15 -20.31 8.47
N LYS A 509 20.53 -20.22 9.76
CA LYS A 509 21.05 -21.33 10.55
C LYS A 509 20.00 -22.41 10.80
N LEU A 510 18.75 -22.03 10.98
CA LEU A 510 17.65 -22.92 11.32
C LEU A 510 16.73 -23.22 10.14
N LYS A 511 17.16 -22.91 8.91
CA LYS A 511 16.39 -23.07 7.69
C LYS A 511 15.69 -24.42 7.58
N ASP A 512 16.42 -25.50 7.84
CA ASP A 512 15.93 -26.87 7.72
C ASP A 512 15.00 -27.30 8.87
N THR A 513 14.87 -26.49 9.93
CA THR A 513 14.00 -26.76 11.08
C THR A 513 12.62 -26.16 10.96
N PHE A 514 12.44 -25.17 10.10
CA PHE A 514 11.16 -24.53 9.83
C PHE A 514 10.40 -25.25 8.71
N LYS A 515 9.10 -25.39 8.86
CA LYS A 515 8.22 -26.00 7.85
C LYS A 515 8.04 -25.07 6.64
N ASN A 516 7.80 -23.79 6.91
CA ASN A 516 7.40 -22.79 5.92
C ASN A 516 8.44 -21.66 5.78
N LEU A 517 8.99 -21.14 6.88
CA LEU A 517 10.00 -20.07 6.85
C LEU A 517 11.29 -20.48 6.14
N GLY A 518 11.62 -21.77 6.13
CA GLY A 518 12.80 -22.31 5.42
C GLY A 518 12.74 -22.16 3.89
N GLU A 519 11.55 -21.94 3.30
CA GLU A 519 11.38 -21.75 1.85
C GLU A 519 11.74 -20.34 1.38
N TYR A 520 11.89 -19.39 2.30
CA TYR A 520 12.09 -17.99 1.95
C TYR A 520 13.56 -17.64 1.69
N GLU A 521 13.77 -16.84 0.66
CA GLU A 521 15.04 -16.14 0.42
C GLU A 521 15.11 -14.92 1.33
N ILE A 522 16.17 -14.79 2.12
CA ILE A 522 16.33 -13.69 3.07
C ILE A 522 17.07 -12.53 2.39
N ILE A 523 16.47 -11.34 2.42
CA ILE A 523 17.00 -10.11 1.82
C ILE A 523 17.20 -9.08 2.95
N ASN A 524 18.39 -9.05 3.54
CA ASN A 524 18.72 -8.08 4.58
C ASN A 524 19.16 -6.76 3.94
N ILE A 525 18.34 -5.70 4.10
CA ILE A 525 18.61 -4.39 3.51
C ILE A 525 19.04 -3.34 4.52
N SER A 526 18.97 -3.64 5.81
CA SER A 526 19.25 -2.68 6.89
C SER A 526 20.29 -3.17 7.90
N GLY A 527 20.88 -4.35 7.70
CA GLY A 527 21.91 -4.87 8.60
C GLY A 527 23.16 -4.00 8.65
N VAL A 528 23.92 -4.11 9.73
CA VAL A 528 25.21 -3.42 9.91
C VAL A 528 26.19 -3.81 8.79
N ASP A 529 26.10 -5.06 8.34
CA ASP A 529 26.90 -5.62 7.24
C ASP A 529 26.22 -5.42 5.86
N ALA A 530 24.92 -5.26 5.80
CA ALA A 530 24.12 -5.30 4.55
C ALA A 530 24.28 -4.06 3.67
N GLY A 531 24.66 -2.90 4.20
CA GLY A 531 24.82 -1.66 3.45
C GLY A 531 25.88 -1.71 2.33
N ARG A 532 26.59 -2.84 2.19
CA ARG A 532 27.55 -3.09 1.11
C ARG A 532 26.96 -3.85 -0.08
N ILE A 533 25.92 -4.64 0.14
CA ILE A 533 25.31 -5.52 -0.88
C ILE A 533 24.25 -4.75 -1.67
N TYR A 534 23.34 -4.10 -0.98
CA TYR A 534 22.23 -3.35 -1.58
C TYR A 534 22.47 -1.84 -1.42
N LYS A 535 23.19 -1.22 -2.35
CA LYS A 535 23.56 0.20 -2.26
C LYS A 535 22.38 1.11 -2.64
N LYS A 536 21.62 0.73 -3.66
CA LYS A 536 20.55 1.54 -4.24
C LYS A 536 19.19 0.85 -4.05
N PRO A 537 18.08 1.60 -3.96
CA PRO A 537 16.72 1.06 -3.94
C PRO A 537 16.43 0.11 -5.10
N ASN A 538 16.97 0.38 -6.29
CA ASN A 538 16.78 -0.45 -7.47
C ASN A 538 17.42 -1.84 -7.33
N ASP A 539 18.55 -1.97 -6.61
CA ASP A 539 19.18 -3.27 -6.38
C ASP A 539 18.24 -4.20 -5.61
N ILE A 540 17.52 -3.64 -4.62
CA ILE A 540 16.53 -4.36 -3.80
C ILE A 540 15.34 -4.78 -4.65
N LYS A 541 14.77 -3.85 -5.44
CA LYS A 541 13.64 -4.11 -6.33
C LYS A 541 13.96 -5.20 -7.35
N ASN A 542 15.14 -5.12 -7.96
CA ASN A 542 15.60 -6.12 -8.92
C ASN A 542 15.76 -7.50 -8.28
N LYS A 543 16.33 -7.57 -7.07
CA LYS A 543 16.49 -8.85 -6.36
C LYS A 543 15.14 -9.50 -6.03
N ILE A 544 14.16 -8.72 -5.52
CA ILE A 544 12.82 -9.24 -5.23
C ILE A 544 12.13 -9.70 -6.52
N LYS A 545 12.29 -8.93 -7.62
CA LYS A 545 11.75 -9.30 -8.92
C LYS A 545 12.37 -10.60 -9.46
N GLU A 546 13.67 -10.78 -9.37
CA GLU A 546 14.35 -12.02 -9.75
C GLU A 546 13.79 -13.23 -8.98
N CYS A 547 13.53 -13.04 -7.67
CA CYS A 547 12.92 -14.07 -6.84
C CYS A 547 11.48 -14.38 -7.28
N GLU A 548 10.67 -13.35 -7.56
CA GLU A 548 9.30 -13.53 -8.05
C GLU A 548 9.29 -14.22 -9.42
N ASP A 549 10.15 -13.80 -10.36
CA ASP A 549 10.28 -14.42 -11.69
C ASP A 549 10.73 -15.89 -11.61
N SER A 550 11.45 -16.25 -10.55
CA SER A 550 11.87 -17.63 -10.24
C SER A 550 10.90 -18.38 -9.33
N ASN A 551 9.70 -17.83 -9.09
CA ASN A 551 8.67 -18.35 -8.16
C ASN A 551 9.17 -18.61 -6.74
N LYS A 552 10.14 -17.81 -6.25
CA LYS A 552 10.67 -17.88 -4.89
C LYS A 552 9.96 -16.88 -3.98
N LYS A 553 9.75 -17.27 -2.74
CA LYS A 553 9.25 -16.40 -1.67
C LYS A 553 10.42 -15.63 -1.05
N THR A 554 10.17 -14.40 -0.55
CA THR A 554 11.21 -13.57 0.09
C THR A 554 10.81 -13.02 1.45
N ILE A 555 11.79 -12.86 2.33
CA ILE A 555 11.66 -12.07 3.56
C ILE A 555 12.66 -10.93 3.48
N THR A 556 12.17 -9.70 3.45
CA THR A 556 13.01 -8.49 3.51
C THR A 556 13.15 -8.04 4.96
N LEU A 557 14.38 -7.93 5.45
CA LEU A 557 14.67 -7.44 6.81
C LEU A 557 15.03 -5.97 6.76
N THR A 558 14.31 -5.14 7.50
CA THR A 558 14.53 -3.68 7.52
C THR A 558 14.25 -3.06 8.89
N VAL A 559 14.82 -1.90 9.12
CA VAL A 559 14.47 -1.01 10.25
C VAL A 559 13.58 0.13 9.75
N ASN A 560 14.04 0.84 8.73
CA ASN A 560 13.35 2.00 8.14
C ASN A 560 13.55 2.08 6.63
N ARG A 561 14.59 1.41 6.11
CA ARG A 561 14.95 1.50 4.71
C ARG A 561 13.84 0.98 3.82
N MET A 562 13.53 1.67 2.74
CA MET A 562 12.43 1.40 1.80
C MET A 562 11.02 1.56 2.41
N LEU A 563 10.87 1.81 3.71
CA LEU A 563 9.57 2.10 4.33
C LEU A 563 9.08 3.52 4.06
N THR A 564 9.96 4.40 3.55
CA THR A 564 9.61 5.76 3.13
C THR A 564 10.24 6.06 1.78
N GLY A 565 9.54 6.79 0.91
CA GLY A 565 10.05 7.25 -0.39
C GLY A 565 9.99 6.20 -1.51
N SER A 566 10.53 5.03 -1.31
CA SER A 566 10.64 3.99 -2.34
C SER A 566 9.45 3.02 -2.36
N THR A 567 9.16 2.42 -3.51
CA THR A 567 8.08 1.46 -3.71
C THR A 567 8.64 0.10 -4.09
N VAL A 568 8.20 -0.95 -3.38
CA VAL A 568 8.34 -2.35 -3.78
C VAL A 568 6.94 -2.90 -3.99
N GLU A 569 6.58 -3.12 -5.24
CA GLU A 569 5.20 -3.50 -5.63
C GLU A 569 4.83 -4.89 -5.11
N GLN A 570 5.81 -5.78 -5.05
CA GLN A 570 5.64 -7.19 -4.68
C GLN A 570 5.33 -7.40 -3.19
N TRP A 571 5.74 -6.49 -2.29
CA TRP A 571 5.49 -6.66 -0.86
C TRP A 571 4.00 -6.81 -0.56
N ASP A 572 3.63 -7.96 -0.03
CA ASP A 572 2.25 -8.34 0.28
C ASP A 572 1.99 -8.52 1.77
N THR A 573 3.03 -8.73 2.58
CA THR A 573 2.90 -8.98 4.01
C THR A 573 3.94 -8.22 4.82
N MET A 574 3.53 -7.65 5.95
CA MET A 574 4.43 -6.97 6.89
C MET A 574 4.27 -7.56 8.29
N LEU A 575 5.38 -7.97 8.88
CA LEU A 575 5.49 -8.35 10.29
C LEU A 575 6.14 -7.19 11.06
N TYR A 576 5.40 -6.56 11.95
CA TYR A 576 5.85 -5.35 12.63
C TYR A 576 6.33 -5.64 14.05
N PHE A 577 7.67 -5.76 14.24
CA PHE A 577 8.33 -6.08 15.50
C PHE A 577 9.00 -4.88 16.19
N LYS A 578 8.73 -3.69 15.72
CA LYS A 578 9.34 -2.47 16.24
C LYS A 578 8.37 -1.72 17.14
N ASP A 579 8.88 -1.15 18.25
CA ASP A 579 8.11 -0.15 18.99
C ASP A 579 8.04 1.16 18.22
N THR A 580 6.87 1.79 18.20
CA THR A 580 6.70 3.16 17.76
C THR A 580 5.55 3.83 18.54
N SER A 581 5.75 5.09 18.88
CA SER A 581 4.71 5.97 19.44
C SER A 581 4.21 6.98 18.39
N SER A 582 4.80 6.97 17.19
CA SER A 582 4.46 7.88 16.10
C SER A 582 3.44 7.24 15.16
N PRO A 583 2.17 7.73 15.12
CA PRO A 583 1.18 7.28 14.14
C PRO A 583 1.67 7.46 12.71
N GLN A 584 2.42 8.50 12.48
CA GLN A 584 2.98 8.85 11.20
C GLN A 584 4.00 7.82 10.70
N GLU A 585 4.96 7.44 11.54
CA GLU A 585 5.95 6.40 11.20
C GLU A 585 5.26 5.06 10.91
N TYR A 586 4.30 4.71 11.75
CA TYR A 586 3.52 3.50 11.58
C TYR A 586 2.76 3.48 10.27
N ASP A 587 1.97 4.54 9.99
CA ASP A 587 1.18 4.64 8.76
C ASP A 587 2.05 4.65 7.50
N GLN A 588 3.16 5.38 7.51
CA GLN A 588 4.09 5.39 6.39
C GLN A 588 4.66 3.99 6.10
N SER A 589 4.93 3.23 7.14
CA SER A 589 5.42 1.85 7.01
C SER A 589 4.35 0.93 6.42
N ILE A 590 3.16 0.90 7.01
CA ILE A 590 2.11 -0.03 6.60
C ILE A 590 1.53 0.29 5.22
N PHE A 591 1.45 1.57 4.84
CA PHE A 591 0.97 1.96 3.51
C PHE A 591 1.88 1.49 2.37
N ARG A 592 3.10 1.02 2.66
CA ARG A 592 3.95 0.38 1.64
C ARG A 592 3.37 -0.91 1.10
N LEU A 593 2.51 -1.56 1.86
CA LEU A 593 1.78 -2.73 1.41
C LEU A 593 0.69 -2.38 0.37
N GLN A 594 0.13 -1.19 0.43
CA GLN A 594 -1.00 -0.77 -0.41
C GLN A 594 -0.60 -0.31 -1.83
N ASN A 595 0.61 -0.64 -2.26
CA ASN A 595 1.02 -0.41 -3.65
C ASN A 595 0.32 -1.40 -4.58
N GLN A 596 -0.13 -0.92 -5.73
CA GLN A 596 -0.66 -1.79 -6.78
C GLN A 596 0.45 -2.70 -7.32
N TYR A 597 0.10 -3.96 -7.61
CA TYR A 597 0.96 -4.87 -8.33
C TYR A 597 0.14 -5.51 -9.45
N ILE A 598 0.25 -4.95 -10.65
CA ILE A 598 -0.54 -5.29 -11.81
C ILE A 598 0.38 -5.85 -12.88
N ARG A 599 0.03 -7.02 -13.42
CA ARG A 599 0.62 -7.60 -14.61
C ARG A 599 -0.22 -7.24 -15.82
N THR A 600 0.41 -6.75 -16.88
CA THR A 600 -0.25 -6.52 -18.15
C THR A 600 0.14 -7.63 -19.12
N LEU A 601 -0.84 -8.28 -19.71
CA LEU A 601 -0.69 -9.32 -20.71
C LEU A 601 -1.10 -8.73 -22.07
N SER A 602 -0.35 -9.01 -23.13
CA SER A 602 -0.69 -8.60 -24.48
C SER A 602 -1.39 -9.72 -25.22
N SER A 603 -2.39 -9.38 -26.02
CA SER A 603 -3.08 -10.28 -26.92
C SER A 603 -3.22 -9.65 -28.30
N ALA A 604 -3.74 -10.41 -29.27
CA ALA A 604 -3.99 -9.91 -30.63
C ALA A 604 -4.99 -8.73 -30.67
N ASN A 605 -5.92 -8.69 -29.71
CA ASN A 605 -7.02 -7.71 -29.67
C ASN A 605 -6.87 -6.65 -28.57
N GLY A 606 -5.71 -6.55 -27.93
CA GLY A 606 -5.46 -5.53 -26.90
C GLY A 606 -4.73 -6.05 -25.66
N PHE A 607 -5.00 -5.43 -24.53
CA PHE A 607 -4.31 -5.72 -23.28
C PHE A 607 -5.28 -6.20 -22.22
N ILE A 608 -4.82 -7.19 -21.42
CA ILE A 608 -5.47 -7.60 -20.18
C ILE A 608 -4.58 -7.19 -19.02
N LYS A 609 -5.17 -6.65 -17.96
CA LYS A 609 -4.47 -6.38 -16.72
C LYS A 609 -4.94 -7.36 -15.66
N GLU A 610 -3.98 -7.97 -14.97
CA GLU A 610 -4.22 -8.91 -13.89
C GLU A 610 -3.71 -8.30 -12.58
N ASN A 611 -4.57 -8.23 -11.57
CA ASN A 611 -4.18 -7.79 -10.24
C ASN A 611 -3.50 -8.95 -9.49
N LEU A 612 -2.17 -8.89 -9.38
CA LEU A 612 -1.36 -9.91 -8.73
C LEU A 612 -1.35 -9.82 -7.20
N LYS A 613 -1.87 -8.73 -6.64
CA LYS A 613 -1.91 -8.48 -5.20
C LYS A 613 -3.26 -7.89 -4.80
N PRO A 614 -4.34 -8.69 -4.82
CA PRO A 614 -5.67 -8.22 -4.43
C PRO A 614 -5.79 -7.91 -2.95
N GLN A 615 -4.96 -8.54 -2.12
CA GLN A 615 -4.91 -8.30 -0.68
C GLN A 615 -3.48 -8.20 -0.17
N THR A 616 -3.33 -7.58 0.99
CA THR A 616 -2.10 -7.50 1.77
C THR A 616 -2.37 -7.82 3.23
N LEU A 617 -1.37 -8.32 3.93
CA LEU A 617 -1.46 -8.69 5.34
C LEU A 617 -0.51 -7.86 6.19
N LEU A 618 -1.07 -7.15 7.16
CA LEU A 618 -0.31 -6.56 8.25
C LEU A 618 -0.46 -7.44 9.49
N VAL A 619 0.63 -7.94 10.04
CA VAL A 619 0.66 -8.61 11.33
C VAL A 619 1.32 -7.69 12.34
N ASP A 620 0.52 -7.13 13.23
CA ASP A 620 0.98 -6.31 14.35
C ASP A 620 0.91 -7.11 15.65
N PHE A 621 2.04 -7.25 16.30
CA PHE A 621 2.15 -8.01 17.56
C PHE A 621 1.90 -7.15 18.82
N ASP A 622 1.42 -5.91 18.63
CA ASP A 622 0.90 -5.04 19.68
C ASP A 622 -0.55 -4.62 19.36
N PRO A 623 -1.55 -5.42 19.76
CA PRO A 623 -2.95 -5.10 19.51
C PRO A 623 -3.35 -3.72 20.03
N ASP A 624 -2.80 -3.29 21.17
CA ASP A 624 -3.10 -2.00 21.75
C ASP A 624 -2.57 -0.84 20.88
N ARG A 625 -1.43 -1.05 20.18
CA ARG A 625 -0.88 -0.06 19.25
C ARG A 625 -1.84 0.22 18.11
N LEU A 626 -2.36 -0.80 17.48
CA LEU A 626 -3.27 -0.67 16.35
C LEU A 626 -4.49 0.19 16.72
N PHE A 627 -5.09 -0.04 17.88
CA PHE A 627 -6.23 0.76 18.36
C PHE A 627 -5.83 2.17 18.76
N ARG A 628 -4.71 2.37 19.48
CA ARG A 628 -4.20 3.71 19.80
C ARG A 628 -3.93 4.55 18.56
N MET A 629 -3.31 3.96 17.53
CA MET A 629 -3.07 4.66 16.26
C MET A 629 -4.36 5.07 15.59
N GLN A 630 -5.37 4.19 15.62
CA GLN A 630 -6.69 4.48 15.07
C GLN A 630 -7.41 5.59 15.83
N GLU A 631 -7.33 5.60 17.16
CA GLU A 631 -7.89 6.65 18.00
C GLU A 631 -7.23 8.00 17.71
N GLN A 632 -5.90 8.05 17.62
CA GLN A 632 -5.16 9.27 17.30
C GLN A 632 -5.51 9.81 15.91
N LYS A 633 -5.65 8.94 14.90
CA LYS A 633 -6.16 9.33 13.57
C LYS A 633 -7.53 10.00 13.68
N SER A 634 -8.41 9.38 14.43
CA SER A 634 -9.78 9.84 14.61
C SER A 634 -9.87 11.22 15.26
N LEU A 635 -9.03 11.48 16.27
CA LEU A 635 -8.95 12.79 16.91
C LEU A 635 -8.51 13.89 15.93
N ILE A 636 -7.53 13.59 15.08
CA ILE A 636 -7.04 14.55 14.08
C ILE A 636 -8.10 14.87 13.04
N TYR A 637 -8.87 13.90 12.62
CA TYR A 637 -9.97 14.10 11.66
C TYR A 637 -11.06 15.01 12.19
N ASN A 638 -11.36 14.93 13.50
CA ASN A 638 -12.42 15.71 14.12
C ASN A 638 -12.07 17.20 14.29
N VAL A 639 -10.82 17.51 14.63
CA VAL A 639 -10.42 18.87 15.02
C VAL A 639 -10.42 19.83 13.82
N ASN A 640 -10.00 19.35 12.63
CA ASN A 640 -9.70 20.26 11.51
C ASN A 640 -10.58 20.06 10.27
N THR A 641 -11.42 19.01 10.21
CA THR A 641 -12.15 18.66 8.98
C THR A 641 -13.68 18.61 9.13
N GLU A 642 -14.23 18.61 10.34
CA GLU A 642 -15.67 18.50 10.59
C GLU A 642 -16.23 19.67 11.39
N GLU A 643 -17.39 20.18 10.94
CA GLU A 643 -18.08 21.31 11.60
C GLU A 643 -18.81 20.92 12.88
N ASN A 644 -19.15 19.64 13.06
CA ASN A 644 -20.06 19.15 14.11
C ASN A 644 -19.45 18.10 15.06
N GLY A 645 -18.14 18.10 15.28
CA GLY A 645 -17.51 17.23 16.28
C GLY A 645 -17.55 15.72 15.93
N ASN A 646 -17.68 14.87 16.95
CA ASN A 646 -17.50 13.42 16.85
C ASN A 646 -18.63 12.63 16.14
N SER A 647 -19.62 13.27 15.53
CA SER A 647 -20.80 12.61 14.99
C SER A 647 -20.49 11.59 13.86
N LYS A 648 -19.46 11.84 13.07
CA LYS A 648 -19.05 10.95 11.97
C LYS A 648 -17.91 10.00 12.30
N LEU A 649 -17.32 10.11 13.50
CA LEU A 649 -16.19 9.27 13.88
C LEU A 649 -16.53 7.80 13.86
N LYS A 650 -17.68 7.43 14.43
CA LYS A 650 -18.15 6.03 14.44
C LYS A 650 -18.34 5.49 13.03
N GLU A 651 -18.95 6.26 12.16
CA GLU A 651 -19.17 5.88 10.75
C GLU A 651 -17.84 5.66 10.02
N ARG A 652 -16.86 6.53 10.24
CA ARG A 652 -15.52 6.40 9.65
C ARG A 652 -14.78 5.17 10.15
N ILE A 653 -14.82 4.88 11.45
CA ILE A 653 -14.18 3.68 12.02
C ILE A 653 -14.85 2.41 11.47
N VAL A 654 -16.18 2.38 11.38
CA VAL A 654 -16.92 1.25 10.78
C VAL A 654 -16.49 1.06 9.32
N GLU A 655 -16.39 2.14 8.56
CA GLU A 655 -15.98 2.08 7.15
C GLU A 655 -14.52 1.62 6.99
N GLU A 656 -13.62 2.09 7.83
CA GLU A 656 -12.22 1.62 7.80
C GLU A 656 -12.11 0.13 8.15
N LEU A 657 -12.91 -0.37 9.10
CA LEU A 657 -12.94 -1.80 9.44
C LEU A 657 -13.56 -2.63 8.31
N ARG A 658 -14.56 -2.10 7.61
CA ARG A 658 -15.14 -2.75 6.41
C ARG A 658 -14.08 -2.92 5.31
N ILE A 659 -13.31 -1.87 5.04
CA ILE A 659 -12.30 -1.84 3.99
C ILE A 659 -11.05 -2.60 4.39
N SER A 660 -10.64 -2.49 5.65
CA SER A 660 -9.44 -3.10 6.21
C SER A 660 -9.78 -3.88 7.50
N PRO A 661 -10.27 -5.12 7.36
CA PRO A 661 -10.73 -5.93 8.49
C PRO A 661 -9.58 -6.23 9.46
N VAL A 662 -9.92 -6.25 10.75
CA VAL A 662 -9.00 -6.56 11.84
C VAL A 662 -9.37 -7.89 12.46
N ILE A 663 -8.42 -8.80 12.51
CA ILE A 663 -8.52 -10.11 13.17
C ILE A 663 -7.73 -10.07 14.45
N MET A 664 -8.38 -10.47 15.54
CA MET A 664 -7.73 -10.62 16.84
C MET A 664 -7.76 -12.08 17.28
N MET A 665 -6.72 -12.49 18.01
CA MET A 665 -6.70 -13.79 18.69
C MET A 665 -6.49 -13.59 20.18
N ASN A 666 -7.27 -14.31 20.99
CA ASN A 666 -7.11 -14.31 22.44
C ASN A 666 -7.56 -15.67 22.98
N HIS A 667 -6.66 -16.38 23.67
CA HIS A 667 -6.91 -17.70 24.28
C HIS A 667 -7.56 -18.68 23.29
N ASN A 668 -6.89 -18.94 22.17
CA ASN A 668 -7.37 -19.80 21.08
C ASN A 668 -8.71 -19.40 20.43
N LYS A 669 -9.15 -18.15 20.64
CA LYS A 669 -10.37 -17.61 20.01
C LYS A 669 -10.00 -16.51 19.02
N ILE A 670 -10.25 -16.76 17.75
CA ILE A 670 -10.15 -15.77 16.69
C ILE A 670 -11.47 -15.00 16.61
N LYS A 671 -11.36 -13.68 16.46
CA LYS A 671 -12.50 -12.78 16.24
C LYS A 671 -12.14 -11.76 15.19
N GLU A 672 -13.05 -11.52 14.28
CA GLU A 672 -13.06 -10.30 13.49
C GLU A 672 -13.63 -9.17 14.37
N VAL A 673 -12.97 -8.01 14.35
CA VAL A 673 -13.45 -6.83 15.07
C VAL A 673 -14.61 -6.21 14.28
N ASP A 674 -15.81 -6.33 14.83
CA ASP A 674 -17.04 -5.76 14.25
C ASP A 674 -17.70 -4.85 15.28
N LEU A 675 -17.69 -3.54 15.02
CA LEU A 675 -18.33 -2.55 15.89
C LEU A 675 -19.86 -2.58 15.82
N LEU A 676 -20.44 -3.16 14.78
CA LEU A 676 -21.92 -3.24 14.62
C LEU A 676 -22.53 -4.43 15.38
N ARG A 677 -21.77 -5.50 15.61
CA ARG A 677 -22.22 -6.72 16.29
C ARG A 677 -21.85 -6.78 17.77
N SER A 678 -20.94 -5.96 18.23
CA SER A 678 -20.63 -5.85 19.64
C SER A 678 -21.78 -5.09 20.30
N GLU A 679 -22.60 -5.80 21.10
CA GLU A 679 -23.53 -5.14 22.04
C GLU A 679 -22.80 -3.96 22.66
N GLU A 680 -23.25 -2.75 22.38
CA GLU A 680 -22.61 -1.43 22.63
C GLU A 680 -22.05 -1.23 24.04
N ARG A 681 -22.31 -2.14 24.94
CA ARG A 681 -21.94 -2.06 26.37
C ARG A 681 -20.69 -2.83 26.76
N ARG A 682 -20.21 -3.82 26.01
CA ARG A 682 -19.05 -4.64 26.43
C ARG A 682 -17.73 -4.19 25.83
N VAL A 683 -17.68 -3.87 24.55
CA VAL A 683 -16.42 -3.43 23.90
C VAL A 683 -16.04 -2.04 24.40
N GLY A 684 -16.99 -1.14 24.58
CA GLY A 684 -16.72 0.20 25.16
C GLY A 684 -16.30 0.15 26.64
N LYS A 685 -16.70 -0.87 27.41
CA LYS A 685 -16.27 -1.03 28.82
C LYS A 685 -14.96 -1.83 28.93
N GLU A 686 -14.76 -2.87 28.15
CA GLU A 686 -13.49 -3.63 28.13
C GLU A 686 -12.37 -2.81 27.52
N CYS A 687 -12.62 -2.00 26.48
CA CYS A 687 -11.67 -1.02 26.01
C CYS A 687 -11.42 0.09 27.05
N ARG A 688 -12.46 0.69 27.65
CA ARG A 688 -12.27 1.76 28.65
C ARG A 688 -11.65 1.26 29.96
N SER A 689 -11.89 0.04 30.41
CA SER A 689 -11.32 -0.47 31.66
C SER A 689 -9.85 -0.89 31.54
N ARG A 690 -9.36 -1.15 30.33
CA ARG A 690 -7.92 -1.38 30.05
C ARG A 690 -7.17 -0.12 29.62
N TRP A 691 -7.90 0.98 29.31
CA TRP A 691 -7.34 2.18 28.69
C TRP A 691 -7.21 3.37 29.64
N SER A 692 -7.48 3.20 30.92
CA SER A 692 -7.21 4.23 31.94
C SER A 692 -6.05 3.80 32.84
N PRO A 693 -4.82 4.27 32.58
CA PRO A 693 -3.71 4.11 33.52
C PRO A 693 -3.73 5.12 34.64
N TYR A 694 -4.78 5.98 34.74
CA TYR A 694 -4.91 6.98 35.78
C TYR A 694 -6.28 6.90 36.47
N HIS A 695 -6.38 6.01 37.43
CA HIS A 695 -7.07 6.19 38.71
C HIS A 695 -6.36 5.35 39.75
#